data_7d06300823d1401cc2d0e36d8798c72d
#
_entry.id   7d06300823d1401cc2d0e36d8798c72d
#
_cell.length_a   1.000
_cell.length_b   1.000
_cell.length_c   1.000
_cell.angle_alpha   90.00
_cell.angle_beta   90.00
_cell.angle_gamma   90.00
#
_symmetry.space_group_name_H-M   'P 1'
#
loop_
_entity.id
_entity.type
_entity.pdbx_description
1 polymer ?
#
loop_
_entity_poly.entity_id
_entity_poly.type
_entity_poly.pdbx_seq_one_letter_code
_entity_poly.pdbx_strand_id
1 'polypeptide(L)'
;MPKFQKGHSYGFKAQNLPHNKGKKSRQEAYIPATYKRLSSEMTDLVNNPPSASEREEMVQRPGNYHLLRPRGDACKSEVENHQDQNFEQLLHLGKTGALWNQAFRSHQEQNPGCNGSLTWNLATEERRGLATRMGLKCGVCPFTSKRHNLFTEVETSAPGRKPASLNYSLQVGLSQTPLGNDGMRKILLSTNTPAPSRKSLQKTSNKVLAKIETLNTADMSRRCRQLVDVNTIRGQESPQSIDVQCDGMYNNPLYSGVGETPFQPATQTVYSVAENVTAKHQIIKLITKNKICSKHGHLRDAASANHSCSPGECGANLPMQHTIGDEFTWAREGMAELLCEDGIEVKGVTTDPDSSAGRAADSLFKDGLYKVKPVHYLDTRHLSESIRKSIKRDEKLLQVMPCRTKAEKTKLLHNFALDAVDRCTAEINQAYDMYAGDGHKMKNKLSYAVDAIVQCYMGDHALCRKHSLVCNGGIVNWVSKSTYLGSTFEIPHSSENEDLLRACISKRLSPAVLDKTIKNSNSQKVESFNRTLRRSLPRNVTFTRNFAGRAHSAAHSSNNGPGDSIRSLCAGVGCAIPSGGSVDKSLQDIQKNHETSKKYQKSTLYKTKRVVKRKKLYKLYEKHQEEIKYQKNMMLSESRARGKMKRHSEHNYSKYD
;
A
#
# COMPACT_ATOMS: atom_id res chain seq x y z
N MET A 1 -50.60 9.25 -5.17
CA MET A 1 -49.43 10.11 -5.41
C MET A 1 -48.96 10.69 -4.08
N PRO A 2 -47.87 10.24 -3.48
CA PRO A 2 -47.27 10.90 -2.34
C PRO A 2 -46.11 11.81 -2.79
N LYS A 3 -46.07 12.98 -2.21
CA LYS A 3 -45.07 14.03 -2.46
C LYS A 3 -43.67 13.62 -1.97
N PHE A 4 -42.67 13.74 -2.83
CA PHE A 4 -41.26 13.63 -2.47
C PHE A 4 -40.85 14.80 -1.58
N GLN A 5 -40.40 14.52 -0.35
CA GLN A 5 -39.69 15.48 0.48
C GLN A 5 -38.21 15.53 0.01
N LYS A 6 -37.76 16.77 -0.25
CA LYS A 6 -36.35 17.07 -0.61
C LYS A 6 -35.43 16.76 0.57
N GLY A 7 -34.47 15.89 0.35
CA GLY A 7 -33.39 15.61 1.31
C GLY A 7 -32.47 16.82 1.50
N HIS A 8 -32.17 17.13 2.75
CA HIS A 8 -31.20 18.14 3.13
C HIS A 8 -29.78 17.69 2.71
N SER A 9 -29.19 18.39 1.76
CA SER A 9 -27.76 18.33 1.49
C SER A 9 -27.03 19.08 2.60
N TYR A 10 -26.15 18.40 3.33
CA TYR A 10 -25.18 19.06 4.19
C TYR A 10 -24.11 19.76 3.32
N GLY A 11 -24.41 21.00 2.94
CA GLY A 11 -23.41 21.87 2.33
C GLY A 11 -22.45 22.38 3.40
N PHE A 12 -21.19 21.99 3.33
CA PHE A 12 -20.11 22.67 4.00
C PHE A 12 -20.05 24.10 3.46
N LYS A 13 -20.44 25.11 4.27
CA LYS A 13 -20.17 26.51 3.97
C LYS A 13 -18.65 26.72 3.94
N ALA A 14 -18.11 26.88 2.75
CA ALA A 14 -16.76 27.40 2.57
C ALA A 14 -16.74 28.83 3.18
N GLN A 15 -16.01 29.00 4.27
CA GLN A 15 -15.70 30.33 4.79
C GLN A 15 -14.83 31.03 3.73
N ASN A 16 -15.33 32.17 3.26
CA ASN A 16 -14.60 33.07 2.37
C ASN A 16 -13.27 33.50 3.01
N LEU A 17 -12.19 32.86 2.58
CA LEU A 17 -10.83 33.32 2.85
C LEU A 17 -10.52 34.41 1.81
N PRO A 18 -9.99 35.57 2.21
CA PRO A 18 -9.70 36.65 1.29
C PRO A 18 -8.64 36.21 0.25
N HIS A 19 -8.93 36.49 -1.00
CA HIS A 19 -8.04 36.27 -2.14
C HIS A 19 -6.67 36.97 -1.92
N ASN A 20 -5.66 36.22 -1.58
CA ASN A 20 -4.30 36.69 -1.41
C ASN A 20 -3.61 36.73 -2.79
N LYS A 21 -3.61 37.90 -3.45
CA LYS A 21 -2.86 38.16 -4.69
C LYS A 21 -1.32 38.09 -4.52
N GLY A 22 -0.81 37.64 -3.36
CA GLY A 22 0.63 37.59 -3.04
C GLY A 22 1.32 36.24 -3.18
N LYS A 23 0.72 35.23 -3.83
CA LYS A 23 1.29 33.87 -3.88
C LYS A 23 2.42 33.66 -4.92
N LYS A 24 2.66 34.56 -5.86
CA LYS A 24 3.73 34.36 -6.85
C LYS A 24 5.15 34.58 -6.30
N SER A 25 5.35 35.41 -5.31
CA SER A 25 6.69 35.69 -4.75
C SER A 25 7.18 34.69 -3.69
N ARG A 26 6.30 33.80 -3.19
CA ARG A 26 6.67 32.83 -2.14
C ARG A 26 7.20 31.49 -2.66
N GLN A 27 6.97 31.16 -3.93
CA GLN A 27 7.54 29.96 -4.53
C GLN A 27 9.00 30.13 -4.96
N GLU A 28 9.43 31.33 -5.27
CA GLU A 28 10.84 31.60 -5.65
C GLU A 28 11.82 31.54 -4.48
N ALA A 29 11.37 31.74 -3.25
CA ALA A 29 12.24 31.75 -2.06
C ALA A 29 12.67 30.36 -1.56
N TYR A 30 12.15 29.26 -2.15
CA TYR A 30 12.42 27.89 -1.66
C TYR A 30 13.12 26.99 -2.68
N ILE A 31 13.75 27.56 -3.67
CA ILE A 31 14.62 26.80 -4.57
C ILE A 31 16.00 26.71 -3.91
N PRO A 32 16.53 25.50 -3.58
CA PRO A 32 17.87 25.34 -3.05
C PRO A 32 18.90 26.06 -3.93
N ALA A 33 19.95 26.63 -3.34
CA ALA A 33 20.98 27.37 -4.06
C ALA A 33 21.59 26.58 -5.25
N THR A 34 21.69 25.26 -5.10
CA THR A 34 22.08 24.32 -6.16
C THR A 34 21.12 24.31 -7.34
N TYR A 35 19.81 24.45 -7.12
CA TYR A 35 18.81 24.47 -8.19
C TYR A 35 18.80 25.80 -8.95
N LYS A 36 19.05 26.93 -8.27
CA LYS A 36 19.21 28.24 -8.91
C LYS A 36 20.47 28.29 -9.79
N ARG A 37 21.56 27.65 -9.34
CA ARG A 37 22.81 27.55 -10.11
C ARG A 37 22.61 26.70 -11.37
N LEU A 38 21.95 25.53 -11.27
CA LEU A 38 21.65 24.70 -12.44
C LEU A 38 20.68 25.38 -13.42
N SER A 39 19.72 26.18 -12.92
CA SER A 39 18.77 26.90 -13.75
C SER A 39 19.46 28.06 -14.50
N SER A 40 20.41 28.80 -13.87
CA SER A 40 21.19 29.86 -14.54
C SER A 40 22.14 29.25 -15.57
N GLU A 41 22.86 28.18 -15.23
CA GLU A 41 23.75 27.47 -16.16
C GLU A 41 22.99 26.91 -17.39
N MET A 42 21.75 26.45 -17.23
CA MET A 42 20.90 26.03 -18.36
C MET A 42 20.42 27.21 -19.20
N THR A 43 20.13 28.36 -18.58
CA THR A 43 19.69 29.55 -19.31
C THR A 43 20.86 30.14 -20.10
N ASP A 44 22.06 30.13 -19.55
CA ASP A 44 23.28 30.61 -20.22
C ASP A 44 23.66 29.71 -21.43
N LEU A 45 23.46 28.38 -21.31
CA LEU A 45 23.66 27.44 -22.42
C LEU A 45 22.63 27.56 -23.54
N VAL A 46 21.41 28.02 -23.23
CA VAL A 46 20.36 28.27 -24.23
C VAL A 46 20.64 29.58 -25.00
N ASN A 47 21.11 30.60 -24.28
CA ASN A 47 21.35 31.94 -24.85
C ASN A 47 22.70 32.05 -25.58
N ASN A 48 23.70 31.27 -25.16
CA ASN A 48 25.04 31.22 -25.75
C ASN A 48 25.45 29.75 -25.99
N PRO A 49 24.98 29.12 -27.07
CA PRO A 49 25.32 27.71 -27.32
C PRO A 49 26.81 27.58 -27.65
N PRO A 50 27.52 26.59 -27.06
CA PRO A 50 28.93 26.38 -27.31
C PRO A 50 29.23 26.07 -28.79
N SER A 51 30.40 26.44 -29.27
CA SER A 51 30.90 26.16 -30.62
C SER A 51 31.04 24.64 -30.86
N ALA A 52 31.22 24.25 -32.13
CA ALA A 52 31.33 22.81 -32.46
C ALA A 52 32.55 22.15 -31.78
N SER A 53 33.68 22.84 -31.65
CA SER A 53 34.89 22.36 -30.98
C SER A 53 34.71 22.21 -29.46
N GLU A 54 34.01 23.16 -28.82
CA GLU A 54 33.68 23.09 -27.38
C GLU A 54 32.68 21.95 -27.05
N ARG A 55 31.82 21.60 -28.01
CA ARG A 55 30.89 20.45 -27.87
C ARG A 55 31.62 19.11 -27.87
N GLU A 56 32.66 18.97 -28.69
CA GLU A 56 33.50 17.75 -28.70
C GLU A 56 34.28 17.58 -27.39
N GLU A 57 34.81 18.68 -26.83
CA GLU A 57 35.53 18.68 -25.57
C GLU A 57 34.62 18.36 -24.36
N MET A 58 33.34 18.81 -24.39
CA MET A 58 32.36 18.50 -23.37
C MET A 58 31.95 17.03 -23.36
N VAL A 59 31.95 16.35 -24.50
CA VAL A 59 31.61 14.92 -24.61
C VAL A 59 32.71 14.01 -24.04
N GLN A 60 33.96 14.49 -24.00
CA GLN A 60 35.11 13.72 -23.50
C GLN A 60 35.32 13.83 -21.98
N ARG A 61 34.60 14.67 -21.26
CA ARG A 61 34.74 14.80 -19.79
C ARG A 61 33.89 13.74 -19.07
N PRO A 62 34.48 12.85 -18.25
CA PRO A 62 33.72 11.90 -17.47
C PRO A 62 32.86 12.63 -16.42
N GLY A 63 31.56 12.56 -16.54
CA GLY A 63 30.62 13.06 -15.52
C GLY A 63 29.46 13.95 -15.98
N ASN A 64 29.44 14.42 -17.21
CA ASN A 64 28.32 15.25 -17.71
C ASN A 64 27.41 14.45 -18.65
N TYR A 65 26.33 13.89 -18.11
CA TYR A 65 25.26 13.29 -18.91
C TYR A 65 24.30 14.38 -19.41
N HIS A 66 24.48 14.85 -20.63
CA HIS A 66 23.49 15.71 -21.31
C HIS A 66 22.55 14.85 -22.15
N LEU A 67 21.26 14.79 -21.74
CA LEU A 67 20.18 14.22 -22.54
C LEU A 67 19.81 15.17 -23.69
N LEU A 68 20.56 15.16 -24.79
CA LEU A 68 20.13 15.72 -26.07
C LEU A 68 19.41 14.64 -26.86
N ARG A 69 18.10 14.82 -27.13
CA ARG A 69 17.37 14.05 -28.14
C ARG A 69 17.71 14.63 -29.50
N PRO A 70 18.31 13.89 -30.44
CA PRO A 70 18.34 14.30 -31.83
C PRO A 70 16.93 14.13 -32.41
N ARG A 71 16.35 15.18 -32.96
CA ARG A 71 15.31 15.07 -33.99
C ARG A 71 16.03 14.62 -35.26
N GLY A 72 15.85 13.33 -35.59
CA GLY A 72 16.45 12.78 -36.79
C GLY A 72 15.54 12.96 -37.97
N ASP A 73 16.01 13.73 -38.93
CA ASP A 73 15.58 13.58 -40.32
C ASP A 73 16.31 12.38 -40.92
N ALA A 74 15.56 11.57 -41.65
CA ALA A 74 16.05 10.36 -42.29
C ALA A 74 17.03 10.67 -43.39
N CYS A 75 18.31 10.49 -43.16
CA CYS A 75 19.29 10.28 -44.20
C CYS A 75 19.53 8.79 -44.36
N LYS A 76 19.07 8.22 -45.47
CA LYS A 76 19.43 6.87 -45.88
C LYS A 76 20.87 6.90 -46.45
N SER A 77 21.82 6.57 -45.59
CA SER A 77 23.14 6.13 -46.03
C SER A 77 23.24 4.63 -45.78
N GLU A 78 23.60 3.89 -46.80
CA GLU A 78 24.01 2.50 -46.74
C GLU A 78 25.25 2.39 -45.84
N VAL A 79 25.02 2.21 -44.54
CA VAL A 79 26.06 1.84 -43.58
C VAL A 79 26.16 0.34 -43.60
N GLU A 80 27.31 -0.17 -44.05
CA GLU A 80 27.69 -1.57 -43.88
C GLU A 80 27.36 -2.03 -42.45
N ASN A 81 26.53 -3.10 -42.37
CA ASN A 81 26.08 -3.71 -41.14
C ASN A 81 27.25 -4.37 -40.38
N HIS A 82 28.10 -3.59 -39.73
CA HIS A 82 28.82 -4.05 -38.56
C HIS A 82 27.79 -4.14 -37.44
N GLN A 83 27.12 -5.30 -37.33
CA GLN A 83 26.25 -5.60 -36.23
C GLN A 83 27.08 -5.42 -34.94
N ASP A 84 26.69 -4.43 -34.17
CA ASP A 84 27.27 -4.16 -32.86
C ASP A 84 27.15 -5.43 -32.01
N GLN A 85 28.29 -6.13 -31.81
CA GLN A 85 28.35 -7.43 -31.11
C GLN A 85 28.49 -7.23 -29.59
N ASN A 86 28.59 -5.98 -29.13
CA ASN A 86 28.81 -5.64 -27.73
C ASN A 86 27.49 -5.44 -26.98
N PHE A 87 26.79 -6.53 -26.68
CA PHE A 87 25.62 -6.52 -25.79
C PHE A 87 25.54 -7.81 -24.97
N GLU A 88 24.88 -7.72 -23.81
CA GLU A 88 24.67 -8.86 -22.90
C GLU A 88 23.42 -9.65 -23.28
N GLN A 89 23.48 -10.97 -23.17
CA GLN A 89 22.34 -11.87 -23.42
C GLN A 89 22.11 -12.85 -22.28
N LEU A 90 20.83 -13.20 -22.07
CA LEU A 90 20.42 -14.22 -21.12
C LEU A 90 20.25 -15.57 -21.83
N LEU A 91 21.14 -16.52 -21.56
CA LEU A 91 21.16 -17.83 -22.18
C LEU A 91 21.02 -18.94 -21.13
N HIS A 92 20.36 -20.05 -21.49
CA HIS A 92 20.31 -21.25 -20.66
C HIS A 92 21.56 -22.08 -20.86
N LEU A 93 22.48 -22.10 -19.89
CA LEU A 93 23.80 -22.72 -19.99
C LEU A 93 23.75 -24.17 -20.49
N GLY A 94 22.87 -25.02 -19.95
CA GLY A 94 22.77 -26.42 -20.38
C GLY A 94 22.37 -26.59 -21.86
N LYS A 95 21.42 -25.74 -22.35
CA LYS A 95 21.02 -25.76 -23.78
C LYS A 95 22.12 -25.19 -24.68
N THR A 96 22.86 -24.22 -24.20
CA THR A 96 24.02 -23.67 -24.89
C THR A 96 25.11 -24.76 -25.05
N GLY A 97 25.44 -25.45 -23.99
CA GLY A 97 26.40 -26.57 -24.04
C GLY A 97 25.95 -27.71 -24.96
N ALA A 98 24.65 -28.05 -24.95
CA ALA A 98 24.09 -29.05 -25.84
C ALA A 98 24.21 -28.63 -27.34
N LEU A 99 23.91 -27.34 -27.62
CA LEU A 99 24.07 -26.78 -28.98
C LEU A 99 25.54 -26.92 -29.45
N TRP A 100 26.51 -26.49 -28.60
CA TRP A 100 27.92 -26.55 -28.96
C TRP A 100 28.38 -28.00 -29.23
N ASN A 101 28.03 -28.95 -28.37
CA ASN A 101 28.36 -30.35 -28.54
C ASN A 101 27.76 -30.96 -29.82
N GLN A 102 26.48 -30.65 -30.09
CA GLN A 102 25.81 -31.13 -31.32
C GLN A 102 26.41 -30.51 -32.57
N ALA A 103 26.61 -29.19 -32.58
CA ALA A 103 27.19 -28.50 -33.72
C ALA A 103 28.61 -28.94 -34.01
N PHE A 104 29.43 -29.19 -32.96
CA PHE A 104 30.79 -29.71 -33.12
C PHE A 104 30.81 -31.07 -33.78
N ARG A 105 29.97 -32.02 -33.33
CA ARG A 105 29.82 -33.35 -33.94
C ARG A 105 29.39 -33.26 -35.40
N SER A 106 28.32 -32.50 -35.68
CA SER A 106 27.81 -32.31 -37.01
C SER A 106 28.81 -31.61 -37.93
N HIS A 107 29.66 -30.73 -37.43
CA HIS A 107 30.72 -30.10 -38.19
C HIS A 107 31.82 -31.11 -38.59
N GLN A 108 32.23 -31.98 -37.68
CA GLN A 108 33.23 -33.04 -37.94
C GLN A 108 32.69 -34.06 -38.95
N GLU A 109 31.39 -34.43 -38.86
CA GLU A 109 30.74 -35.38 -39.78
C GLU A 109 30.62 -34.82 -41.19
N GLN A 110 30.27 -33.55 -41.33
CA GLN A 110 30.04 -32.92 -42.63
C GLN A 110 31.30 -32.38 -43.31
N ASN A 111 32.33 -32.05 -42.51
CA ASN A 111 33.57 -31.49 -43.02
C ASN A 111 34.77 -32.15 -42.31
N PRO A 112 35.03 -33.44 -42.56
CA PRO A 112 36.14 -34.13 -41.93
C PRO A 112 37.48 -33.48 -42.35
N GLY A 113 38.28 -33.09 -41.35
CA GLY A 113 39.57 -32.40 -41.59
C GLY A 113 39.46 -30.86 -41.53
N CYS A 114 38.32 -30.28 -41.33
CA CYS A 114 38.23 -28.85 -41.08
C CYS A 114 38.59 -28.51 -39.59
N ASN A 115 39.64 -27.78 -39.40
CA ASN A 115 40.12 -27.33 -38.07
C ASN A 115 39.58 -25.95 -37.70
N GLY A 116 38.53 -25.45 -38.38
CA GLY A 116 37.92 -24.14 -38.09
C GLY A 116 37.15 -24.12 -36.79
N SER A 117 37.31 -23.06 -36.02
CA SER A 117 36.54 -22.82 -34.79
C SER A 117 35.08 -22.49 -35.08
N LEU A 118 34.17 -22.99 -34.23
CA LEU A 118 32.76 -22.60 -34.25
C LEU A 118 32.57 -21.26 -33.54
N THR A 119 31.76 -20.39 -34.10
CA THR A 119 31.36 -19.09 -33.55
C THR A 119 29.87 -18.92 -33.62
N TRP A 120 29.30 -17.95 -32.85
CA TRP A 120 27.90 -17.61 -32.97
C TRP A 120 27.55 -17.10 -34.36
N ASN A 121 26.52 -17.67 -34.95
CA ASN A 121 25.97 -17.19 -36.21
C ASN A 121 24.90 -16.11 -35.93
N LEU A 122 25.33 -14.87 -35.75
CA LEU A 122 24.46 -13.73 -35.44
C LEU A 122 23.39 -13.46 -36.51
N ALA A 123 23.68 -13.78 -37.78
CA ALA A 123 22.70 -13.70 -38.88
C ALA A 123 21.49 -14.63 -38.65
N THR A 124 21.63 -15.66 -37.84
CA THR A 124 20.56 -16.58 -37.49
C THR A 124 19.81 -16.21 -36.21
N GLU A 125 20.19 -15.11 -35.54
CA GLU A 125 19.56 -14.71 -34.29
C GLU A 125 18.07 -14.44 -34.45
N GLU A 126 17.26 -15.08 -33.61
CA GLU A 126 15.84 -14.82 -33.47
C GLU A 126 15.53 -14.48 -32.01
N ARG A 127 15.27 -13.21 -31.71
CA ARG A 127 14.93 -12.76 -30.35
C ARG A 127 13.44 -12.96 -30.06
N ARG A 128 13.12 -13.57 -28.91
CA ARG A 128 11.79 -13.80 -28.40
C ARG A 128 11.63 -13.17 -26.99
N GLY A 129 11.57 -11.87 -26.94
CA GLY A 129 11.62 -11.13 -25.69
C GLY A 129 13.03 -11.11 -25.11
N LEU A 130 13.23 -11.69 -23.91
CA LEU A 130 14.55 -11.91 -23.31
C LEU A 130 15.24 -13.20 -23.79
N ALA A 131 14.50 -14.05 -24.47
CA ALA A 131 14.97 -15.35 -24.92
C ALA A 131 15.51 -15.26 -26.34
N THR A 132 16.52 -16.06 -26.62
CA THR A 132 17.20 -16.07 -27.93
C THR A 132 17.22 -17.48 -28.51
N ARG A 133 17.04 -17.55 -29.82
CA ARG A 133 17.25 -18.72 -30.64
C ARG A 133 18.33 -18.41 -31.66
N MET A 134 19.35 -19.25 -31.75
CA MET A 134 20.52 -18.97 -32.58
C MET A 134 21.22 -20.28 -32.98
N GLY A 135 22.04 -20.24 -34.01
CA GLY A 135 22.94 -21.31 -34.41
C GLY A 135 24.40 -20.92 -34.33
N LEU A 136 25.29 -21.86 -34.73
CA LEU A 136 26.73 -21.66 -34.82
C LEU A 136 27.15 -21.76 -36.30
N LYS A 137 28.27 -21.09 -36.63
CA LYS A 137 28.94 -21.21 -37.92
C LYS A 137 30.42 -21.50 -37.76
N CYS A 138 31.02 -22.18 -38.73
CA CYS A 138 32.47 -22.33 -38.78
C CYS A 138 33.13 -21.07 -39.35
N GLY A 139 34.28 -20.70 -38.88
CA GLY A 139 35.09 -19.58 -39.40
C GLY A 139 35.86 -19.91 -40.69
N VAL A 140 36.00 -21.19 -41.02
CA VAL A 140 36.82 -21.64 -42.17
C VAL A 140 36.02 -22.31 -43.26
N CYS A 141 35.06 -23.19 -42.94
CA CYS A 141 34.23 -23.88 -43.92
C CYS A 141 32.79 -23.35 -43.91
N PRO A 142 31.95 -23.66 -44.94
CA PRO A 142 30.58 -23.15 -45.02
C PRO A 142 29.59 -23.79 -44.03
N PHE A 143 30.04 -24.54 -43.05
CA PHE A 143 29.19 -25.18 -42.03
C PHE A 143 28.40 -24.16 -41.23
N THR A 144 27.11 -24.45 -41.10
CA THR A 144 26.18 -23.70 -40.24
C THR A 144 25.23 -24.67 -39.53
N SER A 145 25.17 -24.61 -38.23
CA SER A 145 24.24 -25.43 -37.44
C SER A 145 22.78 -25.00 -37.61
N LYS A 146 21.86 -25.90 -37.29
CA LYS A 146 20.45 -25.53 -37.11
C LYS A 146 20.30 -24.55 -35.96
N ARG A 147 19.24 -23.71 -36.04
CA ARG A 147 18.87 -22.82 -34.92
C ARG A 147 18.34 -23.62 -33.74
N HIS A 148 18.84 -23.35 -32.53
CA HIS A 148 18.39 -23.96 -31.30
C HIS A 148 17.78 -22.94 -30.36
N ASN A 149 16.77 -23.35 -29.57
CA ASN A 149 16.23 -22.55 -28.48
C ASN A 149 17.21 -22.53 -27.31
N LEU A 150 17.79 -21.38 -26.99
CA LEU A 150 18.72 -21.21 -25.86
C LEU A 150 17.95 -20.83 -24.57
N PHE A 151 16.71 -21.28 -24.44
CA PHE A 151 15.80 -21.04 -23.33
C PHE A 151 14.88 -22.26 -23.12
N THR A 152 14.26 -22.31 -21.93
CA THR A 152 13.21 -23.30 -21.65
C THR A 152 11.86 -22.80 -22.15
N GLU A 153 11.08 -23.64 -22.76
CA GLU A 153 9.73 -23.34 -23.22
C GLU A 153 8.69 -23.64 -22.13
N VAL A 154 7.60 -22.88 -22.12
CA VAL A 154 6.44 -23.15 -21.28
C VAL A 154 5.51 -24.06 -22.06
N GLU A 155 5.15 -25.19 -21.48
CA GLU A 155 4.16 -26.08 -22.06
C GLU A 155 2.78 -25.42 -22.06
N THR A 156 2.13 -25.41 -23.20
CA THR A 156 0.78 -24.86 -23.38
C THR A 156 -0.03 -25.85 -24.23
N SER A 157 -1.32 -25.94 -23.96
CA SER A 157 -2.26 -26.72 -24.76
C SER A 157 -2.58 -26.10 -26.15
N ALA A 158 -2.25 -24.81 -26.31
CA ALA A 158 -2.53 -24.10 -27.57
C ALA A 158 -1.53 -24.51 -28.65
N PRO A 159 -1.97 -24.69 -29.90
CA PRO A 159 -1.08 -24.98 -31.03
C PRO A 159 -0.15 -23.80 -31.33
N GLY A 160 0.99 -24.09 -31.97
CA GLY A 160 1.95 -23.08 -32.38
C GLY A 160 3.17 -22.93 -31.49
N ARG A 161 3.86 -21.78 -31.60
CA ARG A 161 5.12 -21.54 -30.91
C ARG A 161 4.93 -21.42 -29.40
N LYS A 162 5.65 -22.22 -28.64
CA LYS A 162 5.64 -22.20 -27.18
C LYS A 162 6.33 -20.93 -26.63
N PRO A 163 5.81 -20.30 -25.56
CA PRO A 163 6.42 -19.16 -24.92
C PRO A 163 7.73 -19.53 -24.21
N ALA A 164 8.67 -18.57 -24.14
CA ALA A 164 9.88 -18.74 -23.34
C ALA A 164 9.58 -18.53 -21.83
N SER A 165 10.00 -19.48 -21.01
CA SER A 165 9.79 -19.45 -19.55
C SER A 165 10.36 -18.19 -18.90
N LEU A 166 11.52 -17.71 -19.37
CA LEU A 166 12.18 -16.50 -18.90
C LEU A 166 11.27 -15.26 -18.98
N ASN A 167 10.47 -15.14 -20.06
CA ASN A 167 9.54 -14.02 -20.22
C ASN A 167 8.35 -14.11 -19.26
N TYR A 168 7.89 -15.32 -18.92
CA TYR A 168 6.78 -15.55 -18.02
C TYR A 168 7.20 -15.34 -16.56
N SER A 169 8.30 -15.95 -16.13
CA SER A 169 8.83 -15.79 -14.78
C SER A 169 9.19 -14.34 -14.46
N LEU A 170 9.71 -13.59 -15.44
CA LEU A 170 9.94 -12.14 -15.30
C LEU A 170 8.64 -11.41 -14.89
N GLN A 171 7.50 -11.74 -15.49
CA GLN A 171 6.22 -11.08 -15.18
C GLN A 171 5.71 -11.45 -13.78
N VAL A 172 5.99 -12.68 -13.29
CA VAL A 172 5.71 -13.06 -11.91
C VAL A 172 6.48 -12.15 -10.94
N GLY A 173 7.79 -12.00 -11.13
CA GLY A 173 8.62 -11.11 -10.31
C GLY A 173 8.15 -9.66 -10.36
N LEU A 174 7.89 -9.13 -11.56
CA LEU A 174 7.40 -7.75 -11.74
C LEU A 174 6.06 -7.50 -11.04
N SER A 175 5.16 -8.49 -10.97
CA SER A 175 3.86 -8.34 -10.31
C SER A 175 3.96 -8.06 -8.81
N GLN A 176 5.08 -8.45 -8.17
CA GLN A 176 5.33 -8.24 -6.74
C GLN A 176 6.23 -7.02 -6.44
N THR A 177 6.51 -6.21 -7.44
CA THR A 177 7.33 -5.00 -7.33
C THR A 177 6.54 -3.77 -7.80
N PRO A 178 6.94 -2.54 -7.42
CA PRO A 178 6.31 -1.31 -7.90
C PRO A 178 6.62 -1.01 -9.38
N LEU A 179 7.46 -1.83 -10.02
CA LEU A 179 7.90 -1.60 -11.40
C LEU A 179 6.86 -2.06 -12.42
N GLY A 180 6.64 -1.23 -13.43
CA GLY A 180 5.94 -1.61 -14.66
C GLY A 180 6.91 -2.11 -15.73
N ASN A 181 6.37 -2.53 -16.87
CA ASN A 181 7.13 -3.00 -18.03
C ASN A 181 8.17 -1.98 -18.53
N ASP A 182 7.86 -0.69 -18.49
CA ASP A 182 8.82 0.37 -18.91
C ASP A 182 9.98 0.54 -17.92
N GLY A 183 9.72 0.40 -16.62
CA GLY A 183 10.78 0.38 -15.61
C GLY A 183 11.75 -0.79 -15.82
N MET A 184 11.21 -1.97 -16.08
CA MET A 184 12.03 -3.16 -16.38
C MET A 184 12.84 -2.99 -17.66
N ARG A 185 12.25 -2.41 -18.71
CA ARG A 185 12.99 -2.12 -19.95
C ARG A 185 14.18 -1.21 -19.71
N LYS A 186 14.02 -0.15 -18.90
CA LYS A 186 15.12 0.76 -18.55
C LYS A 186 16.25 0.03 -17.82
N ILE A 187 15.92 -0.88 -16.90
CA ILE A 187 16.92 -1.68 -16.18
C ILE A 187 17.71 -2.56 -17.16
N LEU A 188 17.02 -3.29 -18.05
CA LEU A 188 17.69 -4.13 -19.05
C LEU A 188 18.60 -3.30 -19.98
N LEU A 189 18.11 -2.19 -20.48
CA LEU A 189 18.91 -1.30 -21.36
C LEU A 189 20.11 -0.71 -20.63
N SER A 190 19.99 -0.38 -19.32
CA SER A 190 21.13 0.13 -18.54
C SER A 190 22.21 -0.92 -18.26
N THR A 191 21.86 -2.20 -18.36
CA THR A 191 22.81 -3.31 -18.28
C THR A 191 23.24 -3.82 -19.67
N ASN A 192 23.12 -3.00 -20.69
CA ASN A 192 23.43 -3.36 -22.08
C ASN A 192 22.73 -4.66 -22.56
N THR A 193 21.58 -4.99 -21.99
CA THR A 193 20.79 -6.17 -22.36
C THR A 193 19.64 -5.72 -23.28
N PRO A 194 19.52 -6.30 -24.49
CA PRO A 194 18.43 -5.96 -25.41
C PRO A 194 17.06 -6.20 -24.79
N ALA A 195 16.30 -5.13 -24.60
CA ALA A 195 15.01 -5.19 -23.93
C ALA A 195 13.88 -5.58 -24.92
N PRO A 196 12.94 -6.43 -24.52
CA PRO A 196 11.77 -6.74 -25.33
C PRO A 196 10.95 -5.48 -25.64
N SER A 197 10.21 -5.49 -26.75
CA SER A 197 9.32 -4.37 -27.09
C SER A 197 8.22 -4.19 -26.04
N ARG A 198 7.73 -2.95 -25.85
CA ARG A 198 6.61 -2.65 -24.92
C ARG A 198 5.40 -3.52 -25.19
N LYS A 199 5.06 -3.72 -26.50
CA LYS A 199 3.93 -4.54 -26.94
C LYS A 199 4.10 -6.00 -26.55
N SER A 200 5.31 -6.56 -26.72
CA SER A 200 5.62 -7.95 -26.35
C SER A 200 5.53 -8.17 -24.82
N LEU A 201 6.16 -7.29 -24.04
CA LEU A 201 6.06 -7.35 -22.56
C LEU A 201 4.62 -7.24 -22.08
N GLN A 202 3.84 -6.33 -22.65
CA GLN A 202 2.44 -6.14 -22.23
C GLN A 202 1.58 -7.38 -22.60
N LYS A 203 1.78 -7.97 -23.77
CA LYS A 203 1.09 -9.20 -24.18
C LYS A 203 1.40 -10.36 -23.23
N THR A 204 2.67 -10.52 -22.85
CA THR A 204 3.09 -11.54 -21.88
C THR A 204 2.53 -11.25 -20.50
N SER A 205 2.60 -10.01 -20.06
CA SER A 205 2.04 -9.56 -18.78
C SER A 205 0.56 -9.87 -18.65
N ASN A 206 -0.24 -9.58 -19.68
CA ASN A 206 -1.68 -9.87 -19.66
C ASN A 206 -1.96 -11.37 -19.45
N LYS A 207 -1.23 -12.24 -20.18
CA LYS A 207 -1.39 -13.69 -20.05
C LYS A 207 -1.00 -14.22 -18.67
N VAL A 208 0.16 -13.79 -18.18
CA VAL A 208 0.69 -14.27 -16.90
C VAL A 208 -0.17 -13.78 -15.73
N LEU A 209 -0.60 -12.52 -15.75
CA LEU A 209 -1.36 -11.94 -14.65
C LEU A 209 -2.81 -12.45 -14.60
N ALA A 210 -3.44 -12.73 -15.74
CA ALA A 210 -4.72 -13.44 -15.76
C ALA A 210 -4.60 -14.84 -15.14
N LYS A 211 -3.51 -15.57 -15.43
CA LYS A 211 -3.28 -16.89 -14.80
C LYS A 211 -2.99 -16.77 -13.30
N ILE A 212 -2.27 -15.74 -12.85
CA ILE A 212 -2.05 -15.47 -11.42
C ILE A 212 -3.36 -15.18 -10.69
N GLU A 213 -4.27 -14.45 -11.31
CA GLU A 213 -5.62 -14.20 -10.79
C GLU A 213 -6.35 -15.51 -10.52
N THR A 214 -6.43 -16.39 -11.52
CA THR A 214 -7.03 -17.73 -11.38
C THR A 214 -6.35 -18.57 -10.28
N LEU A 215 -5.00 -18.59 -10.27
CA LEU A 215 -4.24 -19.36 -9.27
C LEU A 215 -4.48 -18.86 -7.84
N ASN A 216 -4.51 -17.55 -7.64
CA ASN A 216 -4.75 -17.00 -6.32
C ASN A 216 -6.21 -17.14 -5.88
N THR A 217 -7.17 -17.05 -6.78
CA THR A 217 -8.58 -17.34 -6.47
C THR A 217 -8.72 -18.78 -5.98
N ALA A 218 -8.14 -19.76 -6.69
CA ALA A 218 -8.12 -21.15 -6.24
C ALA A 218 -7.39 -21.35 -4.89
N ASP A 219 -6.31 -20.61 -4.63
CA ASP A 219 -5.61 -20.63 -3.32
C ASP A 219 -6.51 -20.07 -2.21
N MET A 220 -7.24 -18.97 -2.45
CA MET A 220 -8.18 -18.41 -1.47
C MET A 220 -9.34 -19.38 -1.17
N SER A 221 -9.95 -19.99 -2.18
CA SER A 221 -10.99 -21.00 -2.00
C SER A 221 -10.50 -22.25 -1.23
N ARG A 222 -9.26 -22.69 -1.51
CA ARG A 222 -8.62 -23.75 -0.72
C ARG A 222 -8.49 -23.38 0.76
N ARG A 223 -8.15 -22.11 1.05
CA ARG A 223 -8.06 -21.61 2.43
C ARG A 223 -9.42 -21.56 3.10
N CYS A 224 -10.47 -21.17 2.40
CA CYS A 224 -11.84 -21.22 2.91
C CYS A 224 -12.19 -22.63 3.37
N ARG A 225 -11.92 -23.66 2.56
CA ARG A 225 -12.11 -25.06 2.96
C ARG A 225 -11.31 -25.44 4.20
N GLN A 226 -10.02 -25.05 4.26
CA GLN A 226 -9.18 -25.29 5.44
C GLN A 226 -9.70 -24.60 6.71
N LEU A 227 -10.35 -23.44 6.60
CA LEU A 227 -10.98 -22.77 7.75
C LEU A 227 -12.18 -23.55 8.26
N VAL A 228 -12.99 -24.12 7.39
CA VAL A 228 -14.09 -25.00 7.74
C VAL A 228 -13.56 -26.24 8.47
N ASP A 229 -12.52 -26.90 7.95
CA ASP A 229 -11.87 -28.04 8.60
C ASP A 229 -11.37 -27.69 10.01
N VAL A 230 -10.70 -26.54 10.17
CA VAL A 230 -10.21 -26.05 11.48
C VAL A 230 -11.37 -25.82 12.45
N ASN A 231 -12.48 -25.23 11.99
CA ASN A 231 -13.65 -24.99 12.82
C ASN A 231 -14.35 -26.29 13.22
N THR A 232 -14.41 -27.26 12.31
CA THR A 232 -14.95 -28.62 12.59
C THR A 232 -14.11 -29.32 13.66
N ILE A 233 -12.78 -29.31 13.54
CA ILE A 233 -11.85 -29.86 14.53
C ILE A 233 -12.03 -29.19 15.90
N ARG A 234 -12.35 -27.90 15.93
CA ARG A 234 -12.64 -27.16 17.17
C ARG A 234 -14.02 -27.40 17.75
N GLY A 235 -14.84 -28.23 17.10
CA GLY A 235 -16.20 -28.56 17.56
C GLY A 235 -17.19 -27.41 17.45
N GLN A 236 -17.00 -26.48 16.48
CA GLN A 236 -17.97 -25.41 16.28
C GLN A 236 -19.26 -25.95 15.65
N GLU A 237 -20.42 -25.55 16.17
CA GLU A 237 -21.74 -25.95 15.67
C GLU A 237 -21.97 -25.58 14.21
N SER A 238 -21.44 -24.42 13.79
CA SER A 238 -21.52 -23.92 12.41
C SER A 238 -20.11 -23.65 11.85
N PRO A 239 -19.39 -24.68 11.37
CA PRO A 239 -18.01 -24.55 10.93
C PRO A 239 -17.81 -23.57 9.76
N GLN A 240 -18.83 -23.39 8.91
CA GLN A 240 -18.83 -22.46 7.77
C GLN A 240 -19.00 -21.00 8.20
N SER A 241 -19.49 -20.74 9.43
CA SER A 241 -19.70 -19.38 9.93
C SER A 241 -18.45 -18.82 10.56
N ILE A 242 -17.89 -17.77 9.97
CA ILE A 242 -16.61 -17.18 10.38
C ILE A 242 -16.69 -15.68 10.69
N ASP A 243 -15.75 -15.19 11.50
CA ASP A 243 -15.50 -13.76 11.67
C ASP A 243 -14.49 -13.30 10.64
N VAL A 244 -14.71 -12.10 10.10
CA VAL A 244 -13.82 -11.48 9.10
C VAL A 244 -13.44 -10.05 9.49
N GLN A 245 -12.39 -9.53 8.85
CA GLN A 245 -12.02 -8.12 8.82
C GLN A 245 -11.95 -7.65 7.37
N CYS A 246 -12.39 -6.44 7.11
CA CYS A 246 -12.49 -5.88 5.77
C CYS A 246 -11.89 -4.47 5.72
N ASP A 247 -11.30 -4.12 4.57
CA ASP A 247 -10.82 -2.76 4.30
C ASP A 247 -10.64 -2.54 2.80
N GLY A 248 -10.80 -1.28 2.36
CA GLY A 248 -10.61 -0.84 1.00
C GLY A 248 -9.29 -0.09 0.78
N MET A 249 -8.64 -0.32 -0.35
CA MET A 249 -7.50 0.47 -0.79
C MET A 249 -7.78 1.14 -2.14
N TYR A 250 -7.62 2.46 -2.18
CA TYR A 250 -7.83 3.28 -3.36
C TYR A 250 -6.48 3.74 -3.94
N ASN A 251 -6.39 3.82 -5.27
CA ASN A 251 -5.30 4.53 -5.91
C ASN A 251 -5.47 6.05 -5.77
N ASN A 252 -4.39 6.78 -6.00
CA ASN A 252 -4.39 8.25 -6.03
C ASN A 252 -3.59 8.69 -7.27
N PRO A 253 -4.18 8.56 -8.48
CA PRO A 253 -3.48 8.88 -9.71
C PRO A 253 -3.23 10.39 -9.78
N LEU A 254 -2.00 10.74 -10.14
CA LEU A 254 -1.60 12.13 -10.39
C LEU A 254 -2.03 12.54 -11.80
N TYR A 255 -3.32 12.59 -12.08
CA TYR A 255 -3.85 13.17 -13.31
C TYR A 255 -4.21 14.63 -13.09
N SER A 256 -3.51 15.52 -13.72
CA SER A 256 -3.93 16.90 -13.86
C SER A 256 -5.09 16.97 -14.85
N GLY A 257 -6.18 17.63 -14.49
CA GLY A 257 -7.19 18.06 -15.43
C GLY A 257 -8.47 17.22 -15.54
N VAL A 258 -8.78 16.38 -14.59
CA VAL A 258 -10.11 15.77 -14.49
C VAL A 258 -10.93 16.54 -13.45
N GLY A 259 -11.67 17.56 -13.90
CA GLY A 259 -12.55 18.39 -13.09
C GLY A 259 -11.83 19.54 -12.37
N GLU A 260 -12.63 20.50 -11.93
CA GLU A 260 -12.18 21.69 -11.18
C GLU A 260 -11.91 21.38 -9.69
N THR A 261 -11.98 20.12 -9.27
CA THR A 261 -11.79 19.75 -7.87
C THR A 261 -10.30 19.65 -7.54
N PRO A 262 -9.85 20.12 -6.36
CA PRO A 262 -8.47 20.02 -5.92
C PRO A 262 -8.02 18.59 -5.60
N PHE A 263 -8.96 17.63 -5.59
CA PHE A 263 -8.73 16.21 -5.32
C PHE A 263 -8.90 15.42 -6.60
N GLN A 264 -7.90 14.60 -6.92
CA GLN A 264 -7.99 13.68 -8.03
C GLN A 264 -8.83 12.47 -7.60
N PRO A 265 -9.92 12.13 -8.33
CA PRO A 265 -10.74 10.99 -7.97
C PRO A 265 -9.95 9.70 -8.16
N ALA A 266 -10.07 8.76 -7.22
CA ALA A 266 -9.59 7.42 -7.40
C ALA A 266 -10.30 6.75 -8.59
N THR A 267 -9.55 5.95 -9.33
CA THR A 267 -10.05 5.22 -10.50
C THR A 267 -9.98 3.71 -10.33
N GLN A 268 -9.29 3.25 -9.30
CA GLN A 268 -9.09 1.84 -8.98
C GLN A 268 -9.21 1.60 -7.47
N THR A 269 -9.85 0.50 -7.09
CA THR A 269 -9.92 0.04 -5.70
C THR A 269 -9.72 -1.46 -5.62
N VAL A 270 -9.11 -1.88 -4.52
CA VAL A 270 -9.08 -3.27 -4.05
C VAL A 270 -9.75 -3.32 -2.70
N TYR A 271 -10.84 -4.04 -2.59
CA TYR A 271 -11.49 -4.34 -1.33
C TYR A 271 -11.11 -5.75 -0.91
N SER A 272 -10.62 -5.90 0.31
CA SER A 272 -10.05 -7.16 0.81
C SER A 272 -10.80 -7.66 2.04
N VAL A 273 -11.04 -8.96 2.07
CA VAL A 273 -11.62 -9.68 3.20
C VAL A 273 -10.58 -10.65 3.74
N ALA A 274 -10.28 -10.56 5.03
CA ALA A 274 -9.39 -11.47 5.73
C ALA A 274 -10.13 -12.18 6.87
N GLU A 275 -9.78 -13.45 7.11
CA GLU A 275 -10.37 -14.24 8.19
C GLU A 275 -9.86 -13.81 9.57
N ASN A 276 -10.72 -13.93 10.59
CA ASN A 276 -10.41 -13.72 12.00
C ASN A 276 -10.50 -15.01 12.84
N VAL A 277 -10.36 -16.16 12.18
CA VAL A 277 -10.45 -17.49 12.81
C VAL A 277 -9.08 -17.96 13.30
N THR A 278 -8.03 -17.68 12.53
CA THR A 278 -6.67 -18.13 12.83
C THR A 278 -5.74 -16.96 13.16
N ALA A 279 -4.63 -17.25 13.83
CA ALA A 279 -3.59 -16.24 14.10
C ALA A 279 -2.87 -15.74 12.83
N LYS A 280 -3.12 -16.36 11.67
CA LYS A 280 -2.55 -15.98 10.38
C LYS A 280 -3.33 -14.84 9.72
N HIS A 281 -4.64 -14.75 9.98
CA HIS A 281 -5.55 -13.77 9.38
C HIS A 281 -5.35 -13.67 7.87
N GLN A 282 -5.56 -14.76 7.16
CA GLN A 282 -5.29 -14.87 5.73
C GLN A 282 -6.32 -14.08 4.91
N ILE A 283 -5.88 -13.51 3.79
CA ILE A 283 -6.79 -12.91 2.80
C ILE A 283 -7.54 -14.05 2.11
N ILE A 284 -8.87 -14.02 2.17
CA ILE A 284 -9.75 -15.08 1.64
C ILE A 284 -10.62 -14.60 0.49
N LYS A 285 -10.77 -13.28 0.30
CA LYS A 285 -11.48 -12.72 -0.86
C LYS A 285 -10.90 -11.35 -1.24
N LEU A 286 -10.93 -11.07 -2.55
CA LEU A 286 -10.55 -9.78 -3.12
C LEU A 286 -11.60 -9.34 -4.14
N ILE A 287 -12.09 -8.12 -3.99
CA ILE A 287 -12.89 -7.44 -5.00
C ILE A 287 -12.03 -6.35 -5.62
N THR A 288 -11.88 -6.38 -6.94
CA THR A 288 -11.08 -5.40 -7.68
C THR A 288 -11.96 -4.61 -8.62
N LYS A 289 -11.95 -3.29 -8.53
CA LYS A 289 -12.71 -2.40 -9.41
C LYS A 289 -11.79 -1.41 -10.11
N ASN A 290 -11.97 -1.29 -11.41
CA ASN A 290 -11.16 -0.43 -12.27
C ASN A 290 -12.06 0.30 -13.27
N LYS A 291 -11.98 1.63 -13.31
CA LYS A 291 -12.75 2.49 -14.21
C LYS A 291 -12.05 2.72 -15.57
N ILE A 292 -10.80 2.30 -15.72
CA ILE A 292 -9.97 2.73 -16.84
C ILE A 292 -9.82 1.60 -17.86
N CYS A 293 -10.23 1.89 -19.09
CA CYS A 293 -9.97 1.08 -20.26
C CYS A 293 -8.67 1.49 -20.93
N SER A 294 -7.79 0.53 -21.20
CA SER A 294 -6.52 0.78 -21.86
C SER A 294 -6.60 1.15 -23.35
N LYS A 295 -7.69 0.79 -24.03
CA LYS A 295 -7.93 1.15 -25.43
C LYS A 295 -8.55 2.53 -25.57
N HIS A 296 -9.53 2.84 -24.73
CA HIS A 296 -10.33 4.06 -24.81
C HIS A 296 -9.86 5.15 -23.87
N GLY A 297 -8.81 4.90 -23.06
CA GLY A 297 -8.30 5.86 -22.11
C GLY A 297 -9.33 6.23 -21.02
N HIS A 298 -9.38 7.50 -20.68
CA HIS A 298 -10.44 8.03 -19.82
C HIS A 298 -11.69 8.25 -20.66
N LEU A 299 -12.72 7.48 -20.39
CA LEU A 299 -14.05 7.73 -20.97
C LEU A 299 -14.61 8.98 -20.33
N ARG A 300 -14.43 10.13 -20.97
CA ARG A 300 -14.99 11.40 -20.49
C ARG A 300 -16.49 11.52 -20.72
N ASP A 301 -17.03 10.78 -21.70
CA ASP A 301 -18.42 10.90 -22.13
C ASP A 301 -19.27 9.75 -21.58
N ALA A 302 -20.33 10.11 -20.86
CA ALA A 302 -21.34 9.19 -20.38
C ALA A 302 -22.03 8.40 -21.54
N ALA A 303 -22.02 8.96 -22.75
CA ALA A 303 -22.56 8.33 -23.97
C ALA A 303 -21.77 7.11 -24.44
N SER A 304 -20.51 6.94 -24.03
CA SER A 304 -19.68 5.79 -24.40
C SER A 304 -19.78 4.63 -23.41
N ALA A 305 -20.87 4.53 -22.64
CA ALA A 305 -21.14 3.41 -21.73
C ALA A 305 -21.16 2.03 -22.44
N ASN A 306 -21.23 1.99 -23.76
CA ASN A 306 -21.26 0.81 -24.61
C ASN A 306 -19.94 0.60 -25.37
N HIS A 307 -18.77 0.84 -24.76
CA HIS A 307 -17.55 0.45 -25.47
C HIS A 307 -17.41 -1.07 -25.50
N SER A 308 -17.47 -1.63 -26.69
CA SER A 308 -17.19 -3.04 -26.92
C SER A 308 -15.69 -3.29 -26.98
N CYS A 309 -15.09 -3.67 -25.87
CA CYS A 309 -13.77 -4.31 -25.89
C CYS A 309 -13.93 -5.81 -26.05
N SER A 310 -13.08 -6.44 -26.84
CA SER A 310 -13.01 -7.90 -26.87
C SER A 310 -12.70 -8.45 -25.47
N PRO A 311 -13.28 -9.59 -25.08
CA PRO A 311 -12.98 -10.21 -23.78
C PRO A 311 -11.47 -10.35 -23.56
N GLY A 312 -10.99 -9.94 -22.40
CA GLY A 312 -9.56 -9.96 -22.03
C GLY A 312 -8.70 -8.79 -22.56
N GLU A 313 -9.25 -7.87 -23.34
CA GLU A 313 -8.54 -6.68 -23.82
C GLU A 313 -8.77 -5.44 -22.94
N CYS A 314 -9.90 -5.36 -22.26
CA CYS A 314 -10.24 -4.28 -21.34
C CYS A 314 -10.13 -4.73 -19.89
N GLY A 315 -9.38 -3.97 -19.08
CA GLY A 315 -9.28 -4.18 -17.65
C GLY A 315 -10.31 -3.38 -16.84
N ALA A 316 -11.18 -2.60 -17.49
CA ALA A 316 -12.23 -1.83 -16.83
C ALA A 316 -13.42 -2.75 -16.52
N ASN A 317 -13.87 -2.74 -15.27
CA ASN A 317 -15.04 -3.50 -14.81
C ASN A 317 -15.98 -2.64 -13.95
N LEU A 318 -15.81 -1.31 -13.95
CA LEU A 318 -16.67 -0.35 -13.27
C LEU A 318 -16.90 0.85 -14.18
N PRO A 319 -18.16 1.24 -14.48
CA PRO A 319 -18.48 2.45 -15.22
C PRO A 319 -17.95 3.72 -14.54
N MET A 320 -17.62 4.75 -15.32
CA MET A 320 -17.07 6.01 -14.81
C MET A 320 -18.04 6.74 -13.84
N GLN A 321 -19.34 6.62 -14.07
CA GLN A 321 -20.39 7.25 -13.26
C GLN A 321 -20.50 6.66 -11.85
N HIS A 322 -20.14 5.38 -11.67
CA HIS A 322 -20.26 4.72 -10.38
C HIS A 322 -19.21 5.24 -9.40
N THR A 323 -19.59 5.36 -8.14
CA THR A 323 -18.67 5.76 -7.08
C THR A 323 -17.67 4.66 -6.79
N ILE A 324 -16.37 4.93 -6.98
CA ILE A 324 -15.30 3.97 -6.67
C ILE A 324 -15.18 3.70 -5.16
N GLY A 325 -15.60 4.64 -4.33
CA GLY A 325 -15.60 4.58 -2.86
C GLY A 325 -16.84 3.92 -2.26
N ASP A 326 -17.63 3.18 -3.03
CA ASP A 326 -18.83 2.48 -2.54
C ASP A 326 -18.44 1.19 -1.80
N GLU A 327 -17.89 1.36 -0.59
CA GLU A 327 -17.47 0.24 0.25
C GLU A 327 -18.62 -0.69 0.65
N PHE A 328 -19.85 -0.18 0.69
CA PHE A 328 -21.02 -1.01 0.95
C PHE A 328 -21.20 -2.07 -0.15
N THR A 329 -21.19 -1.63 -1.40
CA THR A 329 -21.35 -2.55 -2.55
C THR A 329 -20.21 -3.53 -2.66
N TRP A 330 -18.94 -3.08 -2.48
CA TRP A 330 -17.78 -3.98 -2.56
C TRP A 330 -17.76 -4.99 -1.41
N ALA A 331 -18.13 -4.58 -0.21
CA ALA A 331 -18.25 -5.49 0.94
C ALA A 331 -19.36 -6.53 0.71
N ARG A 332 -20.53 -6.09 0.24
CA ARG A 332 -21.66 -6.97 -0.04
C ARG A 332 -21.33 -7.99 -1.13
N GLU A 333 -20.71 -7.53 -2.23
CA GLU A 333 -20.24 -8.41 -3.31
C GLU A 333 -19.26 -9.47 -2.78
N GLY A 334 -18.22 -9.05 -2.05
CA GLY A 334 -17.21 -9.98 -1.52
C GLY A 334 -17.78 -11.00 -0.53
N MET A 335 -18.72 -10.60 0.32
CA MET A 335 -19.37 -11.50 1.29
C MET A 335 -20.39 -12.43 0.62
N ALA A 336 -21.09 -11.97 -0.41
CA ALA A 336 -22.00 -12.78 -1.20
C ALA A 336 -21.24 -13.84 -2.01
N GLU A 337 -20.11 -13.46 -2.63
CA GLU A 337 -19.25 -14.42 -3.34
C GLU A 337 -18.63 -15.46 -2.42
N LEU A 338 -18.22 -15.09 -1.19
CA LEU A 338 -17.74 -16.06 -0.18
C LEU A 338 -18.82 -17.12 0.15
N LEU A 339 -20.08 -16.69 0.25
CA LEU A 339 -21.18 -17.64 0.50
C LEU A 339 -21.44 -18.50 -0.73
N CYS A 340 -21.60 -17.91 -1.91
CA CYS A 340 -22.02 -18.62 -3.12
C CYS A 340 -20.94 -19.54 -3.67
N GLU A 341 -19.66 -19.12 -3.65
CA GLU A 341 -18.55 -19.87 -4.24
C GLU A 341 -17.86 -20.82 -3.26
N ASP A 342 -17.72 -20.39 -1.99
CA ASP A 342 -16.92 -21.10 -0.99
C ASP A 342 -17.75 -21.66 0.18
N GLY A 343 -19.06 -21.38 0.21
CA GLY A 343 -19.97 -21.83 1.28
C GLY A 343 -19.69 -21.18 2.63
N ILE A 344 -19.01 -20.04 2.66
CA ILE A 344 -18.62 -19.33 3.88
C ILE A 344 -19.65 -18.27 4.22
N GLU A 345 -20.29 -18.38 5.39
CA GLU A 345 -21.17 -17.38 5.97
C GLU A 345 -20.40 -16.50 6.96
N VAL A 346 -20.56 -15.19 6.86
CA VAL A 346 -19.90 -14.23 7.75
C VAL A 346 -20.77 -13.97 8.97
N LYS A 347 -20.37 -14.49 10.14
CA LYS A 347 -21.08 -14.28 11.42
C LYS A 347 -20.65 -13.00 12.17
N GLY A 348 -19.50 -12.45 11.87
CA GLY A 348 -19.02 -11.23 12.48
C GLY A 348 -18.05 -10.45 11.58
N VAL A 349 -18.20 -9.13 11.55
CA VAL A 349 -17.39 -8.24 10.73
C VAL A 349 -16.66 -7.24 11.61
N THR A 350 -15.34 -7.21 11.53
CA THR A 350 -14.50 -6.20 12.21
C THR A 350 -14.11 -5.12 11.23
N THR A 351 -14.47 -3.87 11.54
CA THR A 351 -14.24 -2.72 10.66
C THR A 351 -13.95 -1.44 11.46
N ASP A 352 -13.58 -0.39 10.76
CA ASP A 352 -13.56 0.96 11.31
C ASP A 352 -14.96 1.41 11.76
N PRO A 353 -15.09 2.36 12.72
CA PRO A 353 -16.37 2.81 13.24
C PRO A 353 -17.34 3.33 12.17
N ASP A 354 -16.84 3.85 11.08
CA ASP A 354 -17.64 4.46 10.00
C ASP A 354 -17.90 3.50 8.82
N SER A 355 -17.55 2.22 8.98
CA SER A 355 -17.53 1.27 7.86
C SER A 355 -18.92 0.89 7.38
N SER A 356 -19.09 0.84 6.07
CA SER A 356 -20.25 0.31 5.37
C SER A 356 -20.35 -1.22 5.36
N ALA A 357 -19.26 -1.93 5.70
CA ALA A 357 -19.20 -3.39 5.62
C ALA A 357 -20.18 -4.09 6.59
N GLY A 358 -20.39 -3.52 7.77
CA GLY A 358 -21.40 -4.04 8.68
C GLY A 358 -22.82 -3.95 8.10
N ARG A 359 -23.16 -2.80 7.48
CA ARG A 359 -24.45 -2.62 6.80
C ARG A 359 -24.62 -3.56 5.61
N ALA A 360 -23.50 -3.85 4.91
CA ALA A 360 -23.51 -4.81 3.82
C ALA A 360 -23.82 -6.23 4.30
N ALA A 361 -23.22 -6.65 5.42
CA ALA A 361 -23.51 -7.93 6.04
C ALA A 361 -24.97 -8.01 6.53
N ASP A 362 -25.51 -6.95 7.15
CA ASP A 362 -26.91 -6.87 7.54
C ASP A 362 -27.86 -6.96 6.33
N SER A 363 -27.50 -6.39 5.16
CA SER A 363 -28.33 -6.51 3.96
C SER A 363 -28.44 -7.94 3.47
N LEU A 364 -27.33 -8.71 3.52
CA LEU A 364 -27.34 -10.13 3.13
C LEU A 364 -28.25 -10.98 4.05
N PHE A 365 -28.32 -10.63 5.34
CA PHE A 365 -29.26 -11.27 6.27
C PHE A 365 -30.71 -10.86 5.95
N LYS A 366 -30.98 -9.57 5.69
CA LYS A 366 -32.33 -9.10 5.34
C LYS A 366 -32.85 -9.70 4.04
N ASP A 367 -31.95 -9.94 3.08
CA ASP A 367 -32.27 -10.56 1.79
C ASP A 367 -32.42 -12.09 1.90
N GLY A 368 -32.28 -12.67 3.12
CA GLY A 368 -32.42 -14.10 3.38
C GLY A 368 -31.25 -14.97 2.91
N LEU A 369 -30.13 -14.35 2.49
CA LEU A 369 -28.94 -15.09 2.08
C LEU A 369 -28.16 -15.65 3.29
N TYR A 370 -28.08 -14.87 4.37
CA TYR A 370 -27.49 -15.34 5.62
C TYR A 370 -28.54 -15.88 6.58
N LYS A 371 -28.26 -16.98 7.26
CA LYS A 371 -29.14 -17.61 8.24
C LYS A 371 -29.10 -16.90 9.59
N VAL A 372 -27.96 -16.33 9.94
CA VAL A 372 -27.74 -15.67 11.23
C VAL A 372 -27.36 -14.20 10.99
N LYS A 373 -27.95 -13.29 11.78
CA LYS A 373 -27.61 -11.87 11.70
C LYS A 373 -26.16 -11.65 12.12
N PRO A 374 -25.32 -11.04 11.25
CA PRO A 374 -23.90 -10.79 11.56
C PRO A 374 -23.72 -9.79 12.70
N VAL A 375 -22.68 -10.01 13.52
CA VAL A 375 -22.30 -9.09 14.59
C VAL A 375 -21.26 -8.10 14.07
N HIS A 376 -21.48 -6.80 14.34
CA HIS A 376 -20.53 -5.77 13.97
C HIS A 376 -19.55 -5.51 15.10
N TYR A 377 -18.28 -5.82 14.88
CA TYR A 377 -17.19 -5.52 15.79
C TYR A 377 -16.45 -4.25 15.34
N LEU A 378 -16.10 -3.41 16.30
CA LEU A 378 -15.32 -2.20 16.05
C LEU A 378 -13.82 -2.52 16.18
N ASP A 379 -13.02 -1.95 15.26
CA ASP A 379 -11.58 -1.93 15.45
C ASP A 379 -11.22 -1.16 16.71
N THR A 380 -10.65 -1.87 17.69
CA THR A 380 -10.34 -1.32 19.01
C THR A 380 -9.30 -0.20 18.96
N ARG A 381 -8.43 -0.19 17.96
CA ARG A 381 -7.41 0.83 17.75
C ARG A 381 -8.01 2.12 17.18
N HIS A 382 -8.84 2.00 16.11
CA HIS A 382 -9.52 3.13 15.50
C HIS A 382 -10.51 3.77 16.46
N LEU A 383 -11.24 2.95 17.23
CA LEU A 383 -12.11 3.42 18.30
C LEU A 383 -11.31 4.21 19.36
N SER A 384 -10.18 3.67 19.83
CA SER A 384 -9.31 4.34 20.81
C SER A 384 -8.82 5.70 20.29
N GLU A 385 -8.44 5.79 19.02
CA GLU A 385 -8.00 7.06 18.40
C GLU A 385 -9.16 8.05 18.25
N SER A 386 -10.36 7.59 17.90
CA SER A 386 -11.57 8.42 17.84
C SER A 386 -11.92 8.99 19.21
N ILE A 387 -11.86 8.17 20.27
CA ILE A 387 -12.11 8.61 21.65
C ILE A 387 -11.06 9.64 22.09
N ARG A 388 -9.76 9.43 21.82
CA ARG A 388 -8.71 10.41 22.09
C ARG A 388 -9.00 11.76 21.44
N LYS A 389 -9.41 11.75 20.16
CA LYS A 389 -9.79 12.98 19.44
C LYS A 389 -11.02 13.66 20.06
N SER A 390 -12.00 12.89 20.50
CA SER A 390 -13.19 13.40 21.19
C SER A 390 -12.83 14.07 22.52
N ILE A 391 -12.02 13.40 23.37
CA ILE A 391 -11.57 13.97 24.65
C ILE A 391 -10.78 15.28 24.44
N LYS A 392 -9.85 15.30 23.49
CA LYS A 392 -9.04 16.50 23.17
C LYS A 392 -9.83 17.73 22.75
N ARG A 393 -11.04 17.54 22.25
CA ARG A 393 -11.94 18.61 21.78
C ARG A 393 -13.03 18.96 22.78
N ASP A 394 -13.06 18.29 23.91
CA ASP A 394 -14.09 18.46 24.93
C ASP A 394 -13.79 19.70 25.78
N GLU A 395 -14.59 20.75 25.59
CA GLU A 395 -14.40 22.04 26.29
C GLU A 395 -14.72 21.95 27.77
N LYS A 396 -15.68 21.10 28.18
CA LYS A 396 -16.00 20.89 29.59
C LYS A 396 -14.86 20.21 30.32
N LEU A 397 -14.29 19.15 29.74
CA LEU A 397 -13.08 18.51 30.28
C LEU A 397 -11.88 19.46 30.30
N LEU A 398 -11.77 20.40 29.34
CA LEU A 398 -10.71 21.41 29.36
C LEU A 398 -10.80 22.33 30.58
N GLN A 399 -12.02 22.71 30.95
CA GLN A 399 -12.24 23.63 32.09
C GLN A 399 -11.80 23.03 33.42
N VAL A 400 -12.05 21.73 33.61
CA VAL A 400 -11.73 21.02 34.89
C VAL A 400 -10.27 20.58 35.02
N MET A 401 -9.45 20.79 33.99
CA MET A 401 -8.02 20.44 34.08
C MET A 401 -7.31 21.33 35.17
N PRO A 402 -6.55 20.71 36.09
CA PRO A 402 -5.92 21.40 37.22
C PRO A 402 -4.69 22.23 36.82
N CYS A 403 -4.89 23.25 36.00
CA CYS A 403 -3.87 24.20 35.54
C CYS A 403 -4.40 25.61 35.53
N ARG A 404 -3.49 26.61 35.56
CA ARG A 404 -3.89 28.04 35.58
C ARG A 404 -4.17 28.60 34.18
N THR A 405 -3.32 28.29 33.21
CA THR A 405 -3.42 28.88 31.89
C THR A 405 -4.14 27.94 30.91
N LYS A 406 -4.84 28.50 29.91
CA LYS A 406 -5.52 27.77 28.86
C LYS A 406 -4.55 26.87 28.05
N ALA A 407 -3.31 27.32 27.87
CA ALA A 407 -2.29 26.54 27.13
C ALA A 407 -1.87 25.29 27.93
N GLU A 408 -1.64 25.42 29.23
CA GLU A 408 -1.33 24.30 30.13
C GLU A 408 -2.50 23.34 30.22
N LYS A 409 -3.74 23.83 30.40
CA LYS A 409 -4.96 23.02 30.40
C LYS A 409 -5.08 22.22 29.13
N THR A 410 -4.84 22.81 27.95
CA THR A 410 -4.89 22.12 26.66
C THR A 410 -3.83 21.02 26.56
N LYS A 411 -2.59 21.30 27.01
CA LYS A 411 -1.52 20.29 27.03
C LYS A 411 -1.86 19.13 27.97
N LEU A 412 -2.37 19.45 29.16
CA LEU A 412 -2.75 18.44 30.15
C LEU A 412 -3.94 17.60 29.68
N LEU A 413 -4.96 18.21 29.05
CA LEU A 413 -6.09 17.49 28.45
C LEU A 413 -5.63 16.54 27.34
N HIS A 414 -4.63 16.94 26.53
CA HIS A 414 -4.05 16.05 25.53
C HIS A 414 -3.35 14.84 26.18
N ASN A 415 -2.64 15.05 27.27
CA ASN A 415 -1.99 14.00 28.02
C ASN A 415 -3.01 13.10 28.72
N PHE A 416 -4.04 13.69 29.33
CA PHE A 416 -5.16 12.95 29.92
C PHE A 416 -5.88 12.07 28.89
N ALA A 417 -6.11 12.57 27.68
CA ALA A 417 -6.74 11.78 26.62
C ALA A 417 -5.92 10.54 26.22
N LEU A 418 -4.59 10.63 26.29
CA LEU A 418 -3.70 9.47 26.06
C LEU A 418 -3.81 8.48 27.23
N ASP A 419 -3.71 8.99 28.45
CA ASP A 419 -3.73 8.16 29.66
C ASP A 419 -5.07 7.46 29.87
N ALA A 420 -6.19 8.17 29.74
CA ALA A 420 -7.53 7.62 29.94
C ALA A 420 -7.82 6.46 28.96
N VAL A 421 -7.43 6.61 27.70
CA VAL A 421 -7.63 5.54 26.71
C VAL A 421 -6.69 4.37 26.96
N ASP A 422 -5.42 4.63 27.34
CA ASP A 422 -4.47 3.58 27.68
C ASP A 422 -4.93 2.84 28.96
N ARG A 423 -5.51 3.56 29.92
CA ARG A 423 -6.13 3.00 31.13
C ARG A 423 -7.26 2.04 30.81
N CYS A 424 -8.24 2.49 30.04
CA CYS A 424 -9.36 1.64 29.63
C CYS A 424 -8.88 0.41 28.82
N THR A 425 -7.90 0.61 27.94
CA THR A 425 -7.34 -0.48 27.15
C THR A 425 -6.62 -1.53 28.01
N ALA A 426 -5.89 -1.07 29.03
CA ALA A 426 -5.23 -1.96 29.99
C ALA A 426 -6.23 -2.81 30.78
N GLU A 427 -7.33 -2.20 31.27
CA GLU A 427 -8.42 -2.94 31.96
C GLU A 427 -9.04 -4.01 31.06
N ILE A 428 -9.34 -3.67 29.79
CA ILE A 428 -9.93 -4.62 28.82
C ILE A 428 -8.98 -5.77 28.54
N ASN A 429 -7.69 -5.47 28.29
CA ASN A 429 -6.71 -6.53 28.01
C ASN A 429 -6.55 -7.46 29.21
N GLN A 430 -6.47 -6.90 30.42
CA GLN A 430 -6.35 -7.71 31.63
C GLN A 430 -7.62 -8.56 31.87
N ALA A 431 -8.82 -8.01 31.61
CA ALA A 431 -10.05 -8.74 31.67
C ALA A 431 -10.11 -9.87 30.63
N TYR A 432 -9.64 -9.58 29.40
CA TYR A 432 -9.58 -10.57 28.34
C TYR A 432 -8.68 -11.74 28.69
N ASP A 433 -7.48 -11.46 29.22
CA ASP A 433 -6.54 -12.49 29.65
C ASP A 433 -7.07 -13.29 30.85
N MET A 434 -7.70 -12.62 31.84
CA MET A 434 -8.22 -13.23 33.05
C MET A 434 -9.42 -14.17 32.78
N TYR A 435 -10.31 -13.76 31.89
CA TYR A 435 -11.55 -14.49 31.61
C TYR A 435 -11.52 -15.27 30.29
N ALA A 436 -10.34 -15.41 29.67
CA ALA A 436 -10.13 -16.12 28.41
C ALA A 436 -11.11 -15.67 27.29
N GLY A 437 -11.47 -14.38 27.26
CA GLY A 437 -12.38 -13.82 26.28
C GLY A 437 -13.88 -14.08 26.56
N ASP A 438 -14.26 -14.60 27.73
CA ASP A 438 -15.66 -14.73 28.16
C ASP A 438 -16.29 -13.34 28.29
N GLY A 439 -17.10 -12.98 27.28
CA GLY A 439 -17.69 -11.66 27.16
C GLY A 439 -18.60 -11.24 28.30
N HIS A 440 -19.35 -12.17 28.85
CA HIS A 440 -20.29 -11.88 29.94
C HIS A 440 -19.54 -11.54 31.23
N LYS A 441 -18.55 -12.35 31.59
CA LYS A 441 -17.69 -12.08 32.74
C LYS A 441 -16.89 -10.80 32.62
N MET A 442 -16.35 -10.55 31.42
CA MET A 442 -15.64 -9.31 31.13
C MET A 442 -16.54 -8.09 31.31
N LYS A 443 -17.75 -8.08 30.74
CA LYS A 443 -18.68 -6.95 30.88
C LYS A 443 -19.04 -6.67 32.33
N ASN A 444 -19.38 -7.70 33.08
CA ASN A 444 -19.70 -7.56 34.51
C ASN A 444 -18.54 -6.94 35.30
N LYS A 445 -17.31 -7.42 35.06
CA LYS A 445 -16.12 -6.87 35.75
C LYS A 445 -15.81 -5.42 35.33
N LEU A 446 -15.88 -5.13 34.06
CA LEU A 446 -15.54 -3.81 33.50
C LEU A 446 -16.59 -2.73 33.81
N SER A 447 -17.86 -3.09 34.08
CA SER A 447 -18.87 -2.13 34.51
C SER A 447 -18.48 -1.46 35.85
N TYR A 448 -17.96 -2.22 36.79
CA TYR A 448 -17.46 -1.68 38.07
C TYR A 448 -16.11 -0.94 37.95
N ALA A 449 -15.34 -1.23 36.90
CA ALA A 449 -14.08 -0.56 36.65
C ALA A 449 -14.27 0.91 36.26
N VAL A 450 -15.42 1.30 35.70
CA VAL A 450 -15.73 2.70 35.35
C VAL A 450 -15.61 3.61 36.57
N ASP A 451 -16.29 3.27 37.65
CA ASP A 451 -16.28 4.04 38.88
C ASP A 451 -14.89 4.08 39.53
N ALA A 452 -14.21 2.95 39.52
CA ALA A 452 -12.85 2.86 40.03
C ALA A 452 -11.86 3.74 39.24
N ILE A 453 -12.05 3.87 37.92
CA ILE A 453 -11.20 4.75 37.08
C ILE A 453 -11.54 6.21 37.33
N VAL A 454 -12.81 6.57 37.47
CA VAL A 454 -13.27 7.92 37.76
C VAL A 454 -12.67 8.40 39.08
N GLN A 455 -12.88 7.65 40.14
CA GLN A 455 -12.34 8.00 41.50
C GLN A 455 -10.81 8.01 41.49
N CYS A 456 -10.16 7.12 40.75
CA CYS A 456 -8.71 7.11 40.60
C CYS A 456 -8.14 8.43 40.03
N TYR A 457 -8.81 9.05 39.07
CA TYR A 457 -8.42 10.35 38.51
C TYR A 457 -8.79 11.52 39.43
N MET A 458 -9.63 11.31 40.44
CA MET A 458 -9.99 12.24 41.49
C MET A 458 -9.16 12.02 42.78
N GLY A 459 -8.12 11.16 42.74
CA GLY A 459 -7.21 10.90 43.84
C GLY A 459 -7.68 9.82 44.81
N ASP A 460 -8.92 9.32 44.71
CA ASP A 460 -9.40 8.22 45.55
C ASP A 460 -9.16 6.86 44.91
N HIS A 461 -8.47 6.00 45.61
CA HIS A 461 -8.13 4.64 45.14
C HIS A 461 -8.85 3.52 45.89
N ALA A 462 -9.82 3.81 46.73
CA ALA A 462 -10.56 2.81 47.50
C ALA A 462 -11.26 1.80 46.58
N LEU A 463 -11.93 2.29 45.54
CA LEU A 463 -12.59 1.44 44.53
C LEU A 463 -11.61 0.69 43.62
N CYS A 464 -10.40 1.22 43.44
CA CYS A 464 -9.38 0.55 42.63
C CYS A 464 -9.01 -0.83 43.21
N ARG A 465 -8.90 -0.97 44.52
CA ARG A 465 -8.56 -2.23 45.21
C ARG A 465 -9.59 -3.34 44.93
N LYS A 466 -10.86 -2.97 44.78
CA LYS A 466 -11.97 -3.94 44.56
C LYS A 466 -12.27 -4.20 43.09
N HIS A 467 -12.22 -3.19 42.28
CA HIS A 467 -12.84 -3.19 40.96
C HIS A 467 -11.88 -3.02 39.79
N SER A 468 -10.69 -2.44 39.99
CA SER A 468 -9.69 -2.34 38.93
C SER A 468 -8.89 -3.65 38.77
N LEU A 469 -8.49 -3.95 37.53
CA LEU A 469 -7.59 -5.06 37.21
C LEU A 469 -6.13 -4.60 37.05
N VAL A 470 -5.89 -3.29 36.96
CA VAL A 470 -4.56 -2.74 36.66
C VAL A 470 -4.07 -1.70 37.68
N CYS A 471 -4.96 -1.19 38.56
CA CYS A 471 -4.62 -0.33 39.67
C CYS A 471 -4.99 -0.99 40.99
N ASN A 472 -4.01 -1.32 41.82
CA ASN A 472 -4.21 -1.96 43.12
C ASN A 472 -4.45 -0.97 44.26
N GLY A 473 -4.54 0.33 43.99
CA GLY A 473 -4.81 1.38 44.98
C GLY A 473 -3.73 1.57 46.06
N GLY A 474 -2.51 1.10 45.82
CA GLY A 474 -1.36 1.32 46.73
C GLY A 474 -0.66 2.65 46.46
N ILE A 475 0.46 2.89 47.19
CA ILE A 475 1.32 4.06 46.99
C ILE A 475 1.75 4.21 45.54
N VAL A 476 2.03 3.07 44.88
CA VAL A 476 2.33 3.00 43.46
C VAL A 476 1.05 2.61 42.70
N ASN A 477 0.25 3.61 42.36
CA ASN A 477 -1.03 3.48 41.66
C ASN A 477 -0.91 3.73 40.14
N TRP A 478 -2.02 3.73 39.40
CA TRP A 478 -2.01 4.01 37.98
C TRP A 478 -1.48 5.39 37.62
N VAL A 479 -1.96 6.44 38.32
CA VAL A 479 -1.58 7.83 38.04
C VAL A 479 -0.09 8.05 38.32
N SER A 480 0.43 7.52 39.44
CA SER A 480 1.85 7.63 39.79
C SER A 480 2.79 6.94 38.77
N LYS A 481 2.31 5.92 38.07
CA LYS A 481 3.03 5.22 36.97
C LYS A 481 2.84 5.85 35.61
N SER A 482 1.92 6.81 35.47
CA SER A 482 1.60 7.39 34.18
C SER A 482 2.81 8.08 33.55
N THR A 483 3.04 7.82 32.29
CA THR A 483 4.06 8.52 31.50
C THR A 483 3.57 9.83 30.90
N TYR A 484 2.29 10.12 31.03
CA TYR A 484 1.61 11.29 30.45
C TYR A 484 1.23 12.30 31.49
N LEU A 485 0.80 11.83 32.67
CA LEU A 485 0.34 12.66 33.78
C LEU A 485 1.45 12.78 34.86
N GLY A 486 1.47 13.86 35.56
CA GLY A 486 2.35 13.97 36.75
C GLY A 486 1.85 13.08 37.90
N SER A 487 2.73 12.65 38.80
CA SER A 487 2.37 11.80 39.92
C SER A 487 1.34 12.41 40.90
N THR A 488 1.20 13.74 40.86
CA THR A 488 0.26 14.54 41.66
C THR A 488 -0.98 14.97 40.86
N PHE A 489 -1.22 14.34 39.69
CA PHE A 489 -2.39 14.68 38.88
C PHE A 489 -3.67 14.23 39.59
N GLU A 490 -4.53 15.19 39.82
CA GLU A 490 -5.83 14.98 40.46
C GLU A 490 -6.85 15.98 39.89
N ILE A 491 -8.03 15.51 39.54
CA ILE A 491 -9.15 16.37 39.15
C ILE A 491 -9.96 16.67 40.40
N PRO A 492 -10.31 17.96 40.68
CA PRO A 492 -11.02 18.34 41.90
C PRO A 492 -12.34 17.57 42.09
N HIS A 493 -12.63 17.12 43.28
CA HIS A 493 -13.85 16.43 43.62
C HIS A 493 -15.06 17.35 43.50
N SER A 494 -15.96 17.01 42.62
CA SER A 494 -17.33 17.55 42.52
C SER A 494 -18.22 16.56 41.79
N SER A 495 -19.53 16.60 42.07
CA SER A 495 -20.47 15.75 41.35
C SER A 495 -20.44 15.99 39.83
N GLU A 496 -20.32 17.24 39.37
CA GLU A 496 -20.21 17.59 37.96
C GLU A 496 -18.95 17.01 37.31
N ASN A 497 -17.81 17.06 37.99
CA ASN A 497 -16.55 16.50 37.48
C ASN A 497 -16.60 14.97 37.43
N GLU A 498 -17.24 14.35 38.43
CA GLU A 498 -17.47 12.91 38.42
C GLU A 498 -18.30 12.48 37.23
N ASP A 499 -19.39 13.14 36.95
CA ASP A 499 -20.27 12.87 35.81
C ASP A 499 -19.54 13.07 34.47
N LEU A 500 -18.74 14.13 34.34
CA LEU A 500 -17.91 14.37 33.15
C LEU A 500 -16.90 13.26 32.92
N LEU A 501 -16.18 12.85 33.98
CA LEU A 501 -15.23 11.75 33.90
C LEU A 501 -15.92 10.43 33.58
N ARG A 502 -17.07 10.14 34.22
CA ARG A 502 -17.89 8.95 33.97
C ARG A 502 -18.33 8.91 32.49
N ALA A 503 -18.84 10.00 31.96
CA ALA A 503 -19.19 10.11 30.55
C ALA A 503 -17.98 9.91 29.62
N CYS A 504 -16.82 10.44 30.00
CA CYS A 504 -15.57 10.27 29.28
C CYS A 504 -15.12 8.79 29.22
N ILE A 505 -15.07 8.11 30.36
CA ILE A 505 -14.62 6.71 30.48
C ILE A 505 -15.64 5.77 29.84
N SER A 506 -16.92 6.05 29.97
CA SER A 506 -18.02 5.28 29.36
C SER A 506 -17.98 5.27 27.83
N LYS A 507 -17.35 6.26 27.18
CA LYS A 507 -17.09 6.21 25.72
C LYS A 507 -16.32 4.95 25.31
N ARG A 508 -15.57 4.32 26.22
CA ARG A 508 -14.81 3.09 25.96
C ARG A 508 -15.33 1.86 26.68
N LEU A 509 -15.87 2.03 27.90
CA LEU A 509 -16.26 0.93 28.79
C LEU A 509 -17.78 0.76 28.95
N SER A 510 -18.61 1.51 28.22
CA SER A 510 -20.06 1.25 28.26
C SER A 510 -20.41 -0.13 27.72
N PRO A 511 -21.47 -0.78 28.22
CA PRO A 511 -21.91 -2.10 27.80
C PRO A 511 -22.06 -2.23 26.28
N ALA A 512 -22.66 -1.21 25.64
CA ALA A 512 -22.88 -1.18 24.19
C ALA A 512 -21.57 -1.14 23.39
N VAL A 513 -20.53 -0.46 23.89
CA VAL A 513 -19.20 -0.43 23.24
C VAL A 513 -18.44 -1.73 23.54
N LEU A 514 -18.56 -2.28 24.75
CA LEU A 514 -17.94 -3.54 25.11
C LEU A 514 -18.49 -4.69 24.27
N ASP A 515 -19.78 -4.75 23.97
CA ASP A 515 -20.37 -5.76 23.07
C ASP A 515 -19.70 -5.74 21.69
N LYS A 516 -19.43 -4.55 21.15
CA LYS A 516 -18.77 -4.39 19.84
C LYS A 516 -17.25 -4.59 19.88
N THR A 517 -16.63 -4.61 21.04
CA THR A 517 -15.17 -4.72 21.18
C THR A 517 -14.71 -5.93 21.99
N ILE A 518 -15.63 -6.81 22.35
CA ILE A 518 -15.38 -7.92 23.27
C ILE A 518 -14.33 -8.91 22.76
N LYS A 519 -14.28 -9.12 21.45
CA LYS A 519 -13.27 -9.98 20.82
C LYS A 519 -11.89 -9.36 20.74
N ASN A 520 -11.74 -8.11 21.18
CA ASN A 520 -10.50 -7.33 21.04
C ASN A 520 -9.90 -7.38 19.64
N SER A 521 -10.76 -7.51 18.63
CA SER A 521 -10.38 -7.64 17.23
C SER A 521 -9.96 -6.29 16.64
N ASN A 522 -9.17 -6.35 15.59
CA ASN A 522 -8.70 -5.16 14.87
C ASN A 522 -8.56 -5.47 13.37
N SER A 523 -8.51 -4.43 12.53
CA SER A 523 -8.35 -4.50 11.09
C SER A 523 -6.88 -4.48 10.63
N GLN A 524 -5.93 -4.65 11.54
CA GLN A 524 -4.48 -4.48 11.24
C GLN A 524 -3.96 -5.42 10.17
N LYS A 525 -4.57 -6.58 9.96
CA LYS A 525 -4.11 -7.52 8.91
C LYS A 525 -4.44 -6.97 7.53
N VAL A 526 -5.67 -6.52 7.30
CA VAL A 526 -6.05 -5.89 6.03
C VAL A 526 -5.30 -4.57 5.80
N GLU A 527 -5.05 -3.77 6.86
CA GLU A 527 -4.15 -2.61 6.76
C GLU A 527 -2.71 -3.02 6.39
N SER A 528 -2.21 -4.10 6.97
CA SER A 528 -0.87 -4.65 6.64
C SER A 528 -0.83 -5.18 5.21
N PHE A 529 -1.90 -5.82 4.76
CA PHE A 529 -2.05 -6.23 3.38
C PHE A 529 -2.05 -5.02 2.44
N ASN A 530 -2.76 -3.95 2.77
CA ASN A 530 -2.75 -2.71 1.99
C ASN A 530 -1.33 -2.12 1.82
N ARG A 531 -0.43 -2.30 2.81
CA ARG A 531 0.99 -1.94 2.67
C ARG A 531 1.73 -2.86 1.70
N THR A 532 1.44 -4.15 1.71
CA THR A 532 1.99 -5.12 0.76
C THR A 532 1.47 -4.84 -0.65
N LEU A 533 0.19 -4.54 -0.77
CA LEU A 533 -0.47 -4.18 -2.01
C LEU A 533 0.18 -2.95 -2.69
N ARG A 534 0.57 -1.93 -1.89
CA ARG A 534 1.29 -0.74 -2.39
C ARG A 534 2.65 -1.03 -3.01
N ARG A 535 3.25 -2.18 -2.75
CA ARG A 535 4.49 -2.61 -3.42
C ARG A 535 4.20 -3.10 -4.84
N SER A 536 3.07 -3.76 -5.05
CA SER A 536 2.63 -4.24 -6.36
C SER A 536 1.84 -3.18 -7.14
N LEU A 537 1.08 -2.36 -6.42
CA LEU A 537 0.17 -1.33 -6.91
C LEU A 537 0.43 -0.01 -6.15
N PRO A 538 1.48 0.75 -6.48
CA PRO A 538 1.72 2.08 -5.92
C PRO A 538 0.52 2.99 -6.18
N ARG A 539 0.11 3.78 -5.18
CA ARG A 539 -1.09 4.63 -5.29
C ARG A 539 -1.01 5.68 -6.40
N ASN A 540 0.20 6.13 -6.73
CA ASN A 540 0.46 7.14 -7.77
C ASN A 540 0.62 6.56 -9.18
N VAL A 541 0.47 5.24 -9.35
CA VAL A 541 0.58 4.56 -10.64
C VAL A 541 -0.70 3.82 -10.93
N THR A 542 -1.22 4.00 -12.16
CA THR A 542 -2.43 3.31 -12.62
C THR A 542 -2.06 2.19 -13.59
N PHE A 543 -2.41 0.96 -13.24
CA PHE A 543 -2.21 -0.22 -14.06
C PHE A 543 -3.52 -0.58 -14.76
N THR A 544 -3.76 -0.02 -15.94
CA THR A 544 -5.05 -0.13 -16.64
C THR A 544 -5.45 -1.54 -17.06
N ARG A 545 -4.49 -2.40 -17.39
CA ARG A 545 -4.76 -3.78 -17.87
C ARG A 545 -4.52 -4.85 -16.82
N ASN A 546 -3.55 -4.64 -15.95
CA ASN A 546 -2.99 -5.69 -15.10
C ASN A 546 -3.29 -5.45 -13.61
N PHE A 547 -4.29 -4.63 -13.33
CA PHE A 547 -4.64 -4.22 -11.98
C PHE A 547 -5.04 -5.42 -11.10
N ALA A 548 -6.03 -6.20 -11.54
CA ALA A 548 -6.53 -7.37 -10.80
C ALA A 548 -5.42 -8.40 -10.55
N GLY A 549 -4.71 -8.82 -11.60
CA GLY A 549 -3.65 -9.82 -11.46
C GLY A 549 -2.51 -9.38 -10.53
N ARG A 550 -2.18 -8.07 -10.47
CA ARG A 550 -1.21 -7.54 -9.48
C ARG A 550 -1.77 -7.56 -8.06
N ALA A 551 -3.06 -7.27 -7.88
CA ALA A 551 -3.71 -7.37 -6.58
C ALA A 551 -3.70 -8.82 -6.08
N HIS A 552 -4.04 -9.78 -6.93
CA HIS A 552 -4.00 -11.21 -6.62
C HIS A 552 -2.58 -11.70 -6.32
N SER A 553 -1.57 -11.25 -7.08
CA SER A 553 -0.16 -11.55 -6.79
C SER A 553 0.28 -11.05 -5.41
N ALA A 554 -0.16 -9.84 -5.02
CA ALA A 554 0.12 -9.28 -3.69
C ALA A 554 -0.57 -10.08 -2.58
N ALA A 555 -1.82 -10.50 -2.78
CA ALA A 555 -2.55 -11.34 -1.82
C ALA A 555 -1.89 -12.71 -1.65
N HIS A 556 -1.50 -13.34 -2.75
CA HIS A 556 -0.75 -14.59 -2.72
C HIS A 556 0.56 -14.44 -1.95
N SER A 557 1.31 -13.36 -2.17
CA SER A 557 2.53 -13.05 -1.41
C SER A 557 2.27 -12.76 0.08
N SER A 558 1.15 -12.08 0.40
CA SER A 558 0.75 -11.82 1.79
C SER A 558 0.41 -13.11 2.56
N ASN A 559 -0.23 -14.05 1.88
CA ASN A 559 -0.68 -15.31 2.45
C ASN A 559 0.44 -16.35 2.58
N ASN A 560 1.30 -16.47 1.57
CA ASN A 560 2.32 -17.51 1.48
C ASN A 560 3.72 -17.01 1.91
N GLY A 561 3.94 -15.70 1.93
CA GLY A 561 5.26 -15.10 2.05
C GLY A 561 5.92 -14.86 0.69
N PRO A 562 6.94 -13.99 0.61
CA PRO A 562 7.48 -13.54 -0.67
C PRO A 562 8.24 -14.61 -1.45
N GLY A 563 9.03 -15.45 -0.78
CA GLY A 563 9.80 -16.50 -1.43
C GLY A 563 8.92 -17.62 -1.97
N ASP A 564 8.05 -18.18 -1.12
CA ASP A 564 7.15 -19.27 -1.50
C ASP A 564 6.10 -18.82 -2.52
N SER A 565 5.67 -17.56 -2.45
CA SER A 565 4.76 -16.99 -3.45
C SER A 565 5.38 -16.97 -4.84
N ILE A 566 6.62 -16.52 -4.99
CA ILE A 566 7.32 -16.52 -6.29
C ILE A 566 7.48 -17.95 -6.80
N ARG A 567 7.91 -18.90 -5.96
CA ARG A 567 8.07 -20.32 -6.33
C ARG A 567 6.78 -20.94 -6.83
N SER A 568 5.69 -20.77 -6.07
CA SER A 568 4.37 -21.32 -6.39
C SER A 568 3.77 -20.68 -7.65
N LEU A 569 3.86 -19.36 -7.79
CA LEU A 569 3.33 -18.67 -8.97
C LEU A 569 4.15 -19.00 -10.23
N CYS A 570 5.49 -19.09 -10.13
CA CYS A 570 6.31 -19.54 -11.25
C CYS A 570 5.93 -20.97 -11.68
N ALA A 571 5.78 -21.90 -10.74
CA ALA A 571 5.31 -23.26 -11.06
C ALA A 571 3.91 -23.24 -11.70
N GLY A 572 2.98 -22.48 -11.11
CA GLY A 572 1.62 -22.35 -11.62
C GLY A 572 1.52 -21.77 -13.03
N VAL A 573 2.41 -20.86 -13.43
CA VAL A 573 2.45 -20.33 -14.82
C VAL A 573 3.26 -21.21 -15.78
N GLY A 574 3.81 -22.35 -15.31
CA GLY A 574 4.58 -23.29 -16.12
C GLY A 574 6.09 -22.99 -16.20
N CYS A 575 6.62 -22.24 -15.25
CA CYS A 575 8.03 -21.84 -15.16
C CYS A 575 8.63 -22.30 -13.83
N ALA A 576 8.43 -23.56 -13.46
CA ALA A 576 8.89 -24.09 -12.17
C ALA A 576 10.40 -23.84 -11.98
N ILE A 577 10.76 -23.36 -10.80
CA ILE A 577 12.16 -23.17 -10.39
C ILE A 577 12.67 -24.50 -9.85
N PRO A 578 13.78 -25.04 -10.39
CA PRO A 578 14.33 -26.31 -9.94
C PRO A 578 14.68 -26.29 -8.45
N SER A 579 14.24 -27.29 -7.72
CA SER A 579 14.54 -27.44 -6.30
C SER A 579 16.01 -27.66 -6.05
N GLY A 580 16.55 -27.09 -4.96
CA GLY A 580 17.95 -27.25 -4.53
C GLY A 580 18.97 -26.42 -5.29
N GLY A 581 18.58 -25.74 -6.38
CA GLY A 581 19.44 -24.83 -7.12
C GLY A 581 19.72 -23.51 -6.35
N SER A 582 20.69 -22.73 -6.82
CA SER A 582 21.07 -21.45 -6.19
C SER A 582 19.90 -20.46 -6.09
N VAL A 583 19.05 -20.40 -7.14
CA VAL A 583 17.85 -19.54 -7.17
C VAL A 583 16.83 -19.99 -6.11
N ASP A 584 16.58 -21.29 -6.02
CA ASP A 584 15.69 -21.87 -5.02
C ASP A 584 16.18 -21.57 -3.59
N LYS A 585 17.47 -21.75 -3.33
CA LYS A 585 18.09 -21.41 -2.04
C LYS A 585 17.92 -19.93 -1.71
N SER A 586 18.15 -19.03 -2.67
CA SER A 586 17.95 -17.58 -2.48
C SER A 586 16.49 -17.23 -2.14
N LEU A 587 15.52 -17.90 -2.76
CA LEU A 587 14.10 -17.69 -2.46
C LEU A 587 13.72 -18.26 -1.08
N GLN A 588 14.32 -19.38 -0.68
CA GLN A 588 14.18 -19.92 0.68
C GLN A 588 14.76 -18.96 1.73
N ASP A 589 15.91 -18.34 1.46
CA ASP A 589 16.50 -17.33 2.34
C ASP A 589 15.61 -16.08 2.45
N ILE A 590 15.03 -15.60 1.35
CA ILE A 590 14.04 -14.52 1.37
C ILE A 590 12.84 -14.90 2.26
N GLN A 591 12.33 -16.12 2.12
CA GLN A 591 11.23 -16.64 2.93
C GLN A 591 11.60 -16.70 4.41
N LYS A 592 12.71 -17.31 4.75
CA LYS A 592 13.25 -17.44 6.12
C LYS A 592 13.46 -16.07 6.78
N ASN A 593 14.06 -15.12 6.05
CA ASN A 593 14.27 -13.76 6.54
C ASN A 593 12.94 -13.04 6.80
N HIS A 594 11.94 -13.23 5.93
CA HIS A 594 10.60 -12.70 6.13
C HIS A 594 9.94 -13.26 7.40
N GLU A 595 10.00 -14.57 7.62
CA GLU A 595 9.45 -15.22 8.81
C GLU A 595 10.17 -14.81 10.09
N THR A 596 11.50 -14.76 10.06
CA THR A 596 12.32 -14.30 11.19
C THR A 596 11.98 -12.84 11.54
N SER A 597 11.85 -11.97 10.52
CA SER A 597 11.43 -10.58 10.72
C SER A 597 10.04 -10.49 11.33
N LYS A 598 9.08 -11.30 10.89
CA LYS A 598 7.73 -11.35 11.50
C LYS A 598 7.77 -11.82 12.95
N LYS A 599 8.54 -12.86 13.27
CA LYS A 599 8.73 -13.33 14.65
C LYS A 599 9.35 -12.23 15.52
N TYR A 600 10.41 -11.59 15.03
CA TYR A 600 11.06 -10.49 15.74
C TYR A 600 10.11 -9.30 15.99
N GLN A 601 9.31 -8.90 15.00
CA GLN A 601 8.32 -7.80 15.14
C GLN A 601 7.22 -8.08 16.19
N LYS A 602 6.93 -9.35 16.48
CA LYS A 602 6.00 -9.76 17.53
C LYS A 602 6.65 -9.72 18.92
N SER A 603 7.97 -9.72 19.05
CA SER A 603 8.69 -9.76 20.33
C SER A 603 8.50 -8.48 21.14
N THR A 604 8.52 -8.61 22.47
CA THR A 604 8.48 -7.49 23.42
C THR A 604 9.63 -6.54 23.18
N LEU A 605 10.84 -7.05 22.94
CA LEU A 605 12.03 -6.26 22.65
C LEU A 605 11.83 -5.31 21.45
N TYR A 606 11.28 -5.82 20.34
CA TYR A 606 10.99 -4.98 19.17
C TYR A 606 9.93 -3.93 19.47
N LYS A 607 8.85 -4.32 20.14
CA LYS A 607 7.78 -3.39 20.54
C LYS A 607 8.34 -2.25 21.39
N THR A 608 9.16 -2.56 22.38
CA THR A 608 9.83 -1.56 23.25
C THR A 608 10.75 -0.65 22.43
N LYS A 609 11.65 -1.21 21.62
CA LYS A 609 12.55 -0.44 20.73
C LYS A 609 11.76 0.49 19.80
N ARG A 610 10.64 0.02 19.27
CA ARG A 610 9.75 0.81 18.40
C ARG A 610 9.13 1.99 19.15
N VAL A 611 8.69 1.79 20.39
CA VAL A 611 8.13 2.86 21.23
C VAL A 611 9.21 3.92 21.52
N VAL A 612 10.40 3.50 21.94
CA VAL A 612 11.54 4.41 22.20
C VAL A 612 11.92 5.21 20.94
N LYS A 613 12.03 4.53 19.80
CA LYS A 613 12.31 5.20 18.51
C LYS A 613 11.22 6.21 18.14
N ARG A 614 9.95 5.87 18.34
CA ARG A 614 8.82 6.77 18.06
C ARG A 614 8.87 8.00 18.99
N LYS A 615 9.13 7.82 20.30
CA LYS A 615 9.27 8.92 21.24
C LYS A 615 10.41 9.87 20.85
N LYS A 616 11.57 9.33 20.42
CA LYS A 616 12.69 10.15 19.93
C LYS A 616 12.32 10.95 18.67
N LEU A 617 11.68 10.30 17.68
CA LEU A 617 11.23 10.98 16.46
C LEU A 617 10.18 12.04 16.75
N TYR A 618 9.28 11.79 17.70
CA TYR A 618 8.26 12.76 18.09
C TYR A 618 8.88 14.00 18.75
N LYS A 619 9.84 13.82 19.66
CA LYS A 619 10.59 14.93 20.26
C LYS A 619 11.33 15.78 19.21
N LEU A 620 11.97 15.12 18.22
CA LEU A 620 12.61 15.82 17.10
C LEU A 620 11.60 16.61 16.26
N TYR A 621 10.43 16.02 16.00
CA TYR A 621 9.35 16.68 15.27
C TYR A 621 8.80 17.90 16.04
N GLU A 622 8.58 17.79 17.36
CA GLU A 622 8.14 18.90 18.21
C GLU A 622 9.15 20.05 18.16
N LYS A 623 10.45 19.74 18.37
CA LYS A 623 11.52 20.72 18.26
C LYS A 623 11.52 21.43 16.90
N HIS A 624 11.41 20.67 15.83
CA HIS A 624 11.35 21.22 14.47
C HIS A 624 10.10 22.09 14.24
N GLN A 625 8.95 21.72 14.80
CA GLN A 625 7.74 22.55 14.76
C GLN A 625 7.88 23.86 15.53
N GLU A 626 8.57 23.85 16.66
CA GLU A 626 8.88 25.05 17.44
C GLU A 626 9.80 25.99 16.66
N GLU A 627 10.84 25.46 16.01
CA GLU A 627 11.73 26.21 15.13
C GLU A 627 10.98 26.83 13.95
N ILE A 628 10.09 26.10 13.30
CA ILE A 628 9.25 26.61 12.19
C ILE A 628 8.32 27.72 12.70
N LYS A 629 7.70 27.56 13.87
CA LYS A 629 6.86 28.58 14.47
C LYS A 629 7.65 29.84 14.81
N TYR A 630 8.84 29.68 15.36
CA TYR A 630 9.74 30.78 15.67
C TYR A 630 10.12 31.55 14.41
N GLN A 631 10.56 30.85 13.36
CA GLN A 631 10.89 31.47 12.07
C GLN A 631 9.70 32.18 11.42
N LYS A 632 8.51 31.59 11.46
CA LYS A 632 7.28 32.25 10.98
C LYS A 632 6.97 33.53 11.74
N ASN A 633 7.13 33.52 13.06
CA ASN A 633 6.88 34.69 13.90
C ASN A 633 7.91 35.79 13.63
N MET A 634 9.19 35.43 13.42
CA MET A 634 10.25 36.38 13.02
C MET A 634 9.89 37.00 11.66
N MET A 635 9.57 36.22 10.64
CA MET A 635 9.20 36.74 9.32
C MET A 635 7.97 37.64 9.36
N LEU A 636 6.99 37.33 10.22
CA LEU A 636 5.81 38.17 10.43
C LEU A 636 6.16 39.49 11.13
N SER A 637 7.07 39.47 12.11
CA SER A 637 7.53 40.67 12.81
C SER A 637 8.33 41.58 11.87
N GLU A 638 9.22 41.02 11.08
CA GLU A 638 9.99 41.75 10.05
C GLU A 638 9.08 42.35 8.96
N SER A 639 8.09 41.59 8.50
CA SER A 639 7.11 42.10 7.53
C SER A 639 6.30 43.25 8.09
N ARG A 640 5.90 43.18 9.37
CA ARG A 640 5.20 44.27 10.07
C ARG A 640 6.09 45.50 10.28
N ALA A 641 7.37 45.30 10.62
CA ALA A 641 8.34 46.39 10.75
C ALA A 641 8.56 47.10 9.42
N ARG A 642 8.77 46.35 8.31
CA ARG A 642 8.89 46.94 6.94
C ARG A 642 7.62 47.66 6.51
N GLY A 643 6.44 47.14 6.83
CA GLY A 643 5.15 47.80 6.54
C GLY A 643 4.95 49.09 7.34
N LYS A 644 5.45 49.18 8.58
CA LYS A 644 5.46 50.42 9.37
C LYS A 644 6.46 51.44 8.80
N MET A 645 7.66 51.01 8.41
CA MET A 645 8.64 51.90 7.75
C MET A 645 8.11 52.47 6.43
N LYS A 646 7.44 51.67 5.60
CA LYS A 646 6.84 52.10 4.35
C LYS A 646 5.75 53.14 4.56
N ARG A 647 4.88 52.94 5.55
CA ARG A 647 3.84 53.93 5.92
C ARG A 647 4.43 55.23 6.46
N HIS A 648 5.55 55.19 7.21
CA HIS A 648 6.21 56.39 7.67
C HIS A 648 6.88 57.16 6.53
N SER A 649 7.45 56.48 5.53
CA SER A 649 8.01 57.13 4.36
C SER A 649 6.93 57.76 3.46
N GLU A 650 5.79 57.10 3.29
CA GLU A 650 4.64 57.61 2.53
C GLU A 650 3.99 58.86 3.22
N HIS A 651 4.00 58.93 4.54
CA HIS A 651 3.49 60.11 5.26
C HIS A 651 4.45 61.31 5.30
N ASN A 652 5.76 61.10 5.04
CA ASN A 652 6.70 62.21 4.98
C ASN A 652 6.74 62.93 3.61
N TYR A 653 6.22 62.30 2.54
CA TYR A 653 6.14 62.96 1.23
C TYR A 653 4.96 63.95 1.09
N SER A 654 3.97 63.93 1.99
CA SER A 654 2.83 64.86 1.96
C SER A 654 3.05 66.15 2.78
N LYS A 655 4.28 66.46 3.20
CA LYS A 655 4.61 67.68 3.95
C LYS A 655 5.44 68.72 3.18
N TYR A 656 5.63 68.50 1.88
CA TYR A 656 6.38 69.39 1.00
C TYR A 656 5.64 69.62 -0.32
N ASP A 657 4.34 69.96 -0.27
CA ASP A 657 3.61 70.62 -1.31
C ASP A 657 2.80 71.80 -0.74
#